data_eb99d833ec0aa6714bbea94c54abe29e
#
_entry.id   eb99d833ec0aa6714bbea94c54abe29e
#
_cell.length_a   1.000
_cell.length_b   1.000
_cell.length_c   1.000
_cell.angle_alpha   90.00
_cell.angle_beta   90.00
_cell.angle_gamma   90.00
#
_symmetry.space_group_name_H-M   'P 1'
#
loop_
_entity.id
_entity.type
_entity.pdbx_description
1 polymer ?
#
loop_
_entity_poly.entity_id
_entity_poly.type
_entity_poly.pdbx_seq_one_letter_code
_entity_poly.pdbx_strand_id
1 'polypeptide(L)'
;MNNVIRRIGYTGVFLLGCLLMVLNSCSDESKADILLQLSETKLYFDPAASSQEVDVTSAGDWACKVTAGSDWCSCSNVATAVRVTVKANDTGKKRMATIVVSSGNQKVELGVEQESVVPELEVSAKSLSFKAGNDVQEIKVTANVEWKAEVVTAMTDWVDCQVKEGTDNVLTVTVKANPTTRKRVAMLRITAAGLSEEVLVTQDFSSPSVVYPQVETSFDIALLEDSYGTVLPDFSHVGYMGSELDIPDVPIVKTLDSPGEDVDATALIQQAIDEVSAMPLNGKTRGAILLKSGTYKIQSELHINTDGVVLRGEGPDNGGTKLIAAGVKGGESAHHRLIKIAGQGSLSPSKPSAYNVKDDYVPVGRFWLTVNNVADFHEGDHVTVFRPGTDNWIHDLRMDQIYKPGDTSGSNWTASGYNLDYERVVTQIIGDTLHFDNPVLMAMETKYGGGAVYRSDFSGRISHCGIENMQIVSEFDESKKDGSGYFNDENHSWTAIDITKAEHSWIRNVTSRYFAYGLAEIRSKSLFVTVKDCKCLDGVAKRTGGRLYSFLISDASACLVRDCETSHGRHDCVTGSKGVGPNVFVNVKIRNSHADAGPHQRWNVGTLYDNIDSDGDILVQDRGDWGTGHGWAGANQYLWNCTAKRICVQTPWVSAKNYSIGSKGTKSRGTHNNTDRPDGEWIEQGKTVSPASLFEAQLDLRIRSGRMYHVQK
;
A
#
# COMPACT_ATOMS: atom_id res chain seq x y z
N MET A 1 38.49 28.91 27.03
CA MET A 1 39.92 29.13 26.91
C MET A 1 40.11 29.95 25.63
N ASN A 2 40.10 31.23 25.80
CA ASN A 2 41.19 32.21 25.56
C ASN A 2 41.86 32.09 24.20
N ASN A 3 41.78 33.06 23.32
CA ASN A 3 42.40 34.38 23.27
C ASN A 3 41.88 35.14 22.04
N VAL A 4 41.32 36.31 22.10
CA VAL A 4 41.85 37.63 22.43
C VAL A 4 42.87 38.20 21.41
N ILE A 5 42.39 39.24 20.69
CA ILE A 5 43.01 40.52 20.29
C ILE A 5 44.14 40.53 19.23
N ARG A 6 43.96 41.37 18.17
CA ARG A 6 44.72 42.64 18.07
C ARG A 6 44.27 43.52 16.93
N ARG A 7 43.75 44.71 17.32
CA ARG A 7 43.80 45.96 16.50
C ARG A 7 45.24 46.39 16.32
N ILE A 8 45.62 46.85 15.14
CA ILE A 8 46.72 47.81 14.97
C ILE A 8 46.25 48.86 13.99
N GLY A 9 46.11 50.08 14.53
CA GLY A 9 46.00 51.31 13.76
C GLY A 9 47.37 51.75 13.28
N TYR A 10 47.41 52.39 12.17
CA TYR A 10 48.55 53.22 11.75
C TYR A 10 48.11 54.64 11.51
N THR A 11 48.49 55.46 12.47
CA THR A 11 48.69 56.90 12.37
C THR A 11 50.11 57.15 11.91
N GLY A 12 50.30 58.14 11.13
CA GLY A 12 51.62 58.67 10.98
C GLY A 12 51.86 59.23 9.59
N VAL A 13 52.13 60.30 9.39
CA VAL A 13 53.00 61.39 9.81
C VAL A 13 53.28 62.25 8.57
N PHE A 14 52.98 63.54 8.73
CA PHE A 14 53.40 64.60 7.87
C PHE A 14 54.92 64.66 7.74
N LEU A 15 55.44 64.97 6.58
CA LEU A 15 56.72 65.63 6.46
C LEU A 15 56.69 66.73 5.43
N LEU A 16 56.86 67.91 6.00
CA LEU A 16 57.06 69.25 5.45
C LEU A 16 58.48 69.29 4.85
N GLY A 17 58.62 69.79 3.65
CA GLY A 17 59.91 70.08 3.04
C GLY A 17 59.87 71.42 2.29
N CYS A 18 60.19 72.46 3.03
CA CYS A 18 60.50 73.73 2.44
C CYS A 18 61.85 73.71 1.71
N LEU A 19 61.96 74.30 0.55
CA LEU A 19 63.24 74.94 0.15
C LEU A 19 63.02 76.23 -0.62
N LEU A 20 63.50 77.30 -0.01
CA LEU A 20 63.72 78.68 -0.56
C LEU A 20 64.92 78.73 -1.50
N MET A 21 64.85 79.54 -2.51
CA MET A 21 65.89 80.60 -2.84
C MET A 21 65.44 81.27 -4.11
N VAL A 22 65.16 82.56 -4.11
CA VAL A 22 65.80 83.81 -3.97
C VAL A 22 66.53 84.34 -5.24
N LEU A 23 66.03 85.52 -5.66
CA LEU A 23 66.61 86.68 -6.27
C LEU A 23 66.94 86.62 -7.81
N ASN A 24 66.61 87.52 -8.58
CA ASN A 24 66.51 88.96 -8.62
C ASN A 24 66.25 89.41 -10.05
N SER A 25 65.49 90.48 -10.17
CA SER A 25 65.79 91.69 -10.94
C SER A 25 65.00 91.90 -12.23
N CYS A 26 64.24 92.95 -12.11
CA CYS A 26 63.87 93.98 -13.04
C CYS A 26 63.05 93.73 -14.29
N SER A 27 61.94 94.44 -14.21
CA SER A 27 61.23 95.27 -15.25
C SER A 27 60.81 94.49 -16.55
N ASP A 28 59.51 94.26 -16.59
CA ASP A 28 58.52 94.85 -17.49
C ASP A 28 57.10 94.44 -17.10
N GLU A 29 56.18 95.43 -17.07
CA GLU A 29 54.77 95.16 -16.89
C GLU A 29 54.25 94.38 -18.08
N SER A 30 54.20 93.11 -17.98
CA SER A 30 53.32 92.26 -18.76
C SER A 30 52.29 91.66 -17.80
N LYS A 31 51.00 92.00 -18.02
CA LYS A 31 49.87 91.35 -17.35
C LYS A 31 50.14 89.80 -17.42
N ALA A 32 50.49 89.20 -16.29
CA ALA A 32 50.51 87.74 -16.19
C ALA A 32 49.12 87.21 -16.54
N ASP A 33 49.02 86.44 -17.63
CA ASP A 33 47.86 85.67 -17.94
C ASP A 33 47.65 84.69 -16.79
N ILE A 34 46.68 84.93 -15.94
CA ILE A 34 46.29 84.00 -14.89
C ILE A 34 45.72 82.81 -15.62
N LEU A 35 46.51 81.75 -15.71
CA LEU A 35 46.09 80.43 -16.25
C LEU A 35 44.99 79.83 -15.38
N LEU A 36 43.94 79.28 -16.07
CA LEU A 36 42.92 78.51 -15.38
C LEU A 36 43.57 77.33 -14.66
N GLN A 37 43.50 77.24 -13.33
CA GLN A 37 44.05 76.22 -12.49
C GLN A 37 43.03 75.68 -11.47
N LEU A 38 43.11 74.41 -11.16
CA LEU A 38 42.37 73.77 -10.08
C LEU A 38 43.35 73.41 -8.97
N SER A 39 42.89 73.54 -7.70
CA SER A 39 43.71 73.04 -6.56
C SER A 39 44.00 71.56 -6.60
N GLU A 40 43.10 70.82 -7.19
CA GLU A 40 43.24 69.37 -7.43
C GLU A 40 42.67 69.03 -8.81
N THR A 41 43.26 68.02 -9.48
CA THR A 41 42.79 67.50 -10.78
C THR A 41 42.13 66.15 -10.69
N LYS A 42 42.06 65.59 -9.48
CA LYS A 42 41.38 64.31 -9.23
C LYS A 42 40.75 64.30 -7.85
N LEU A 43 39.50 63.90 -7.76
CA LEU A 43 38.76 63.68 -6.53
C LEU A 43 38.48 62.23 -6.29
N TYR A 44 38.56 61.80 -5.05
CA TYR A 44 38.22 60.45 -4.59
C TYR A 44 37.08 60.50 -3.62
N PHE A 45 36.06 59.70 -3.86
CA PHE A 45 34.90 59.60 -3.03
C PHE A 45 34.70 58.20 -2.48
N ASP A 46 34.30 58.18 -1.23
CA ASP A 46 33.76 56.93 -0.64
C ASP A 46 32.43 56.54 -1.30
N PRO A 47 31.96 55.28 -1.08
CA PRO A 47 30.72 54.80 -1.69
C PRO A 47 29.49 55.67 -1.40
N ALA A 48 29.41 56.34 -0.26
CA ALA A 48 28.29 57.13 0.15
C ALA A 48 28.10 58.40 -0.70
N ALA A 49 26.86 58.88 -0.82
CA ALA A 49 26.58 60.16 -1.44
C ALA A 49 27.26 61.30 -0.64
N SER A 50 28.01 62.14 -1.32
CA SER A 50 28.77 63.24 -0.68
C SER A 50 29.13 64.31 -1.67
N SER A 51 29.73 65.40 -1.17
CA SER A 51 30.21 66.50 -1.98
C SER A 51 31.62 66.94 -1.52
N GLN A 52 32.44 67.33 -2.49
CA GLN A 52 33.76 67.91 -2.26
C GLN A 52 33.90 69.21 -3.08
N GLU A 53 34.73 70.13 -2.67
CA GLU A 53 34.99 71.40 -3.35
C GLU A 53 36.46 71.50 -3.79
N VAL A 54 36.66 71.97 -5.01
CA VAL A 54 37.99 72.20 -5.62
C VAL A 54 38.09 73.67 -5.98
N ASP A 55 39.10 74.36 -5.42
CA ASP A 55 39.32 75.78 -5.69
C ASP A 55 39.70 75.98 -7.16
N VAL A 56 39.16 77.04 -7.75
CA VAL A 56 39.41 77.46 -9.14
C VAL A 56 40.11 78.85 -9.13
N THR A 57 41.29 78.93 -9.71
CA THR A 57 41.97 80.15 -10.01
C THR A 57 41.76 80.48 -11.47
N SER A 58 41.14 81.64 -11.75
CA SER A 58 40.82 82.07 -13.11
C SER A 58 40.87 83.59 -13.21
N ALA A 59 41.31 84.15 -14.35
CA ALA A 59 41.29 85.60 -14.61
C ALA A 59 39.89 86.13 -15.00
N GLY A 60 38.94 85.31 -15.31
CA GLY A 60 37.59 85.66 -15.73
C GLY A 60 36.56 84.65 -15.26
N ASP A 61 35.30 84.82 -15.75
CA ASP A 61 34.21 83.88 -15.47
C ASP A 61 34.56 82.50 -15.94
N TRP A 62 34.18 81.53 -15.14
CA TRP A 62 34.42 80.13 -15.45
C TRP A 62 33.14 79.30 -15.25
N ALA A 63 33.07 78.15 -15.90
CA ALA A 63 31.95 77.22 -15.82
C ALA A 63 32.47 75.75 -15.74
N CYS A 64 31.71 74.88 -15.05
CA CYS A 64 31.97 73.46 -15.00
C CYS A 64 30.88 72.65 -15.69
N LYS A 65 31.27 71.60 -16.34
CA LYS A 65 30.36 70.61 -16.99
C LYS A 65 30.83 69.19 -16.83
N VAL A 66 29.97 68.34 -16.39
CA VAL A 66 30.26 66.89 -16.40
C VAL A 66 30.19 66.40 -17.84
N THR A 67 31.25 65.78 -18.34
CA THR A 67 31.37 65.26 -19.71
C THR A 67 31.26 63.74 -19.74
N ALA A 68 31.51 63.05 -18.64
CA ALA A 68 31.28 61.61 -18.47
C ALA A 68 30.78 61.34 -17.03
N GLY A 69 29.79 60.43 -16.85
CA GLY A 69 29.24 60.04 -15.53
C GLY A 69 28.19 61.04 -15.00
N SER A 70 27.46 61.75 -15.84
CA SER A 70 26.46 62.77 -15.47
C SER A 70 25.18 62.20 -14.85
N ASP A 71 24.97 60.92 -14.90
CA ASP A 71 23.88 60.19 -14.24
C ASP A 71 24.04 60.10 -12.71
N TRP A 72 25.28 60.12 -12.23
CA TRP A 72 25.60 59.99 -10.81
C TRP A 72 26.51 61.08 -10.25
N CYS A 73 27.18 61.85 -11.08
CA CYS A 73 28.04 62.94 -10.71
C CYS A 73 27.47 64.28 -11.25
N SER A 74 27.52 65.33 -10.46
CA SER A 74 27.13 66.67 -10.85
C SER A 74 28.15 67.68 -10.39
N CYS A 75 28.24 68.84 -11.07
CA CYS A 75 29.08 69.96 -10.65
C CYS A 75 28.30 71.26 -10.64
N SER A 76 28.67 72.19 -9.77
CA SER A 76 28.15 73.51 -9.70
C SER A 76 29.22 74.53 -9.25
N ASN A 77 29.11 75.80 -9.68
CA ASN A 77 29.98 76.86 -9.23
C ASN A 77 29.53 77.36 -7.85
N VAL A 78 30.46 77.38 -6.91
CA VAL A 78 30.25 77.90 -5.54
C VAL A 78 31.38 78.87 -5.20
N ALA A 79 31.11 80.16 -5.28
CA ALA A 79 32.10 81.25 -5.08
C ALA A 79 33.36 80.98 -6.00
N THR A 80 34.50 80.68 -5.44
CA THR A 80 35.75 80.45 -6.13
C THR A 80 36.08 78.92 -6.31
N ALA A 81 35.11 78.07 -6.07
CA ALA A 81 35.30 76.58 -6.14
C ALA A 81 34.24 75.90 -7.01
N VAL A 82 34.64 74.79 -7.59
CA VAL A 82 33.69 73.80 -8.15
C VAL A 82 33.28 72.87 -7.04
N ARG A 83 31.99 72.85 -6.73
CA ARG A 83 31.42 71.81 -5.85
C ARG A 83 31.07 70.57 -6.75
N VAL A 84 31.62 69.47 -6.43
CA VAL A 84 31.32 68.16 -7.05
C VAL A 84 30.47 67.33 -6.10
N THR A 85 29.32 66.87 -6.56
CA THR A 85 28.38 66.08 -5.77
C THR A 85 28.20 64.72 -6.47
N VAL A 86 28.35 63.65 -5.69
CA VAL A 86 28.14 62.28 -6.16
C VAL A 86 26.98 61.62 -5.44
N LYS A 87 26.20 60.78 -6.13
CA LYS A 87 25.21 59.89 -5.53
C LYS A 87 25.91 58.69 -4.91
N ALA A 88 25.23 57.97 -4.00
CA ALA A 88 25.76 56.70 -3.48
C ALA A 88 26.09 55.70 -4.61
N ASN A 89 27.16 54.90 -4.44
CA ASN A 89 27.59 53.88 -5.36
C ASN A 89 27.42 52.49 -4.70
N ASP A 90 26.24 51.89 -4.89
CA ASP A 90 25.82 50.57 -4.43
C ASP A 90 25.88 49.52 -5.56
N THR A 91 26.55 49.84 -6.67
CA THR A 91 26.60 48.98 -7.87
C THR A 91 27.56 47.80 -7.75
N GLY A 92 28.37 47.75 -6.71
CA GLY A 92 29.42 46.72 -6.55
C GLY A 92 30.66 46.99 -7.38
N LYS A 93 30.75 48.11 -8.09
CA LYS A 93 31.85 48.50 -8.99
C LYS A 93 32.28 49.94 -8.82
N LYS A 94 33.60 50.15 -8.71
CA LYS A 94 34.19 51.46 -8.77
C LYS A 94 33.75 52.17 -10.07
N ARG A 95 33.47 53.52 -9.99
CA ARG A 95 33.05 54.31 -11.12
C ARG A 95 33.82 55.62 -11.24
N MET A 96 33.93 56.11 -12.47
CA MET A 96 34.66 57.30 -12.79
C MET A 96 33.81 58.31 -13.56
N ALA A 97 33.99 59.60 -13.26
CA ALA A 97 33.41 60.73 -13.99
C ALA A 97 34.47 61.73 -14.39
N THR A 98 34.18 62.52 -15.40
CA THR A 98 35.04 63.61 -15.84
C THR A 98 34.28 64.89 -15.87
N ILE A 99 34.81 65.93 -15.24
CA ILE A 99 34.30 67.30 -15.24
C ILE A 99 35.29 68.17 -15.98
N VAL A 100 34.78 68.97 -16.90
CA VAL A 100 35.59 69.97 -17.62
C VAL A 100 35.27 71.38 -17.00
N VAL A 101 36.26 72.00 -16.48
CA VAL A 101 36.20 73.42 -16.05
C VAL A 101 36.78 74.23 -17.16
N SER A 102 36.08 75.33 -17.55
CA SER A 102 36.45 76.19 -18.67
C SER A 102 36.34 77.67 -18.38
N SER A 103 37.32 78.47 -18.81
CA SER A 103 37.31 79.92 -18.79
C SER A 103 37.88 80.44 -20.09
N GLY A 104 37.08 81.17 -20.86
CA GLY A 104 37.45 81.54 -22.23
C GLY A 104 37.83 80.31 -23.08
N ASN A 105 39.06 80.33 -23.62
CA ASN A 105 39.58 79.24 -24.46
C ASN A 105 40.35 78.19 -23.63
N GLN A 106 40.49 78.37 -22.32
CA GLN A 106 41.22 77.43 -21.45
C GLN A 106 40.26 76.36 -20.91
N LYS A 107 40.77 75.15 -20.75
CA LYS A 107 40.03 74.04 -20.19
C LYS A 107 40.94 73.18 -19.31
N VAL A 108 40.43 72.74 -18.18
CA VAL A 108 41.12 71.80 -17.26
C VAL A 108 40.12 70.74 -16.94
N GLU A 109 40.60 69.47 -16.97
CA GLU A 109 39.82 68.31 -16.62
C GLU A 109 39.99 67.98 -15.12
N LEU A 110 38.89 67.67 -14.44
CA LEU A 110 38.83 67.20 -13.08
C LEU A 110 38.24 65.76 -13.12
N GLY A 111 39.11 64.78 -12.80
CA GLY A 111 38.70 63.39 -12.70
C GLY A 111 38.00 63.14 -11.36
N VAL A 112 36.93 62.39 -11.39
CA VAL A 112 36.22 61.96 -10.19
C VAL A 112 36.19 60.45 -10.16
N GLU A 113 36.61 59.84 -9.05
CA GLU A 113 36.66 58.42 -8.81
C GLU A 113 35.88 58.11 -7.54
N GLN A 114 34.90 57.21 -7.61
CA GLN A 114 34.12 56.81 -6.45
C GLN A 114 34.18 55.29 -6.25
N GLU A 115 34.56 54.90 -5.07
CA GLU A 115 34.56 53.49 -4.62
C GLU A 115 33.09 52.97 -4.56
N SER A 116 32.92 51.66 -4.53
CA SER A 116 31.66 51.00 -4.32
C SER A 116 31.65 50.29 -2.98
N VAL A 117 30.50 50.01 -2.42
CA VAL A 117 30.33 49.05 -1.33
C VAL A 117 30.80 47.68 -1.80
N VAL A 118 31.48 46.93 -0.92
CA VAL A 118 31.70 45.48 -1.14
C VAL A 118 30.35 44.81 -0.95
N PRO A 119 29.79 44.19 -1.98
CA PRO A 119 28.47 43.53 -1.85
C PRO A 119 28.53 42.40 -0.84
N GLU A 120 27.50 42.29 -0.03
CA GLU A 120 27.26 41.20 0.89
C GLU A 120 25.88 40.62 0.63
N LEU A 121 25.76 39.29 0.67
CA LEU A 121 24.48 38.61 0.54
C LEU A 121 24.52 37.31 1.36
N GLU A 122 23.62 37.19 2.32
CA GLU A 122 23.40 36.01 3.14
C GLU A 122 21.91 35.74 3.30
N VAL A 123 21.52 34.49 3.43
CA VAL A 123 20.14 34.07 3.72
C VAL A 123 20.09 33.25 5.01
N SER A 124 19.05 33.46 5.81
CA SER A 124 18.88 32.76 7.10
C SER A 124 18.60 31.26 6.99
N ALA A 125 18.21 30.79 5.81
CA ALA A 125 17.96 29.37 5.53
C ALA A 125 18.31 29.02 4.09
N LYS A 126 18.97 27.87 3.88
CA LYS A 126 19.29 27.31 2.56
C LYS A 126 18.24 26.31 2.07
N SER A 127 17.28 25.95 2.93
CA SER A 127 16.18 25.08 2.57
C SER A 127 14.94 25.42 3.38
N LEU A 128 13.78 25.26 2.75
CA LEU A 128 12.45 25.34 3.37
C LEU A 128 11.72 24.02 3.14
N SER A 129 11.02 23.56 4.17
CA SER A 129 10.18 22.37 4.08
C SER A 129 8.75 22.72 4.46
N PHE A 130 7.82 22.42 3.57
CA PHE A 130 6.40 22.68 3.72
C PHE A 130 5.61 21.37 3.83
N LYS A 131 4.53 21.40 4.62
CA LYS A 131 3.52 20.34 4.58
C LYS A 131 2.71 20.44 3.28
N ALA A 132 1.86 19.43 3.04
CA ALA A 132 1.08 19.35 1.81
C ALA A 132 0.06 20.47 1.56
N GLY A 133 -0.41 21.15 2.59
CA GLY A 133 -1.38 22.26 2.48
C GLY A 133 -0.80 23.54 1.91
N ASN A 134 -1.67 24.55 1.74
CA ASN A 134 -1.22 25.93 1.55
C ASN A 134 -0.44 26.36 2.79
N ASP A 135 0.71 27.00 2.59
CA ASP A 135 1.55 27.44 3.70
C ASP A 135 2.47 28.60 3.27
N VAL A 136 2.99 29.33 4.25
CA VAL A 136 3.86 30.49 4.05
C VAL A 136 5.00 30.42 5.06
N GLN A 137 6.24 30.60 4.58
CA GLN A 137 7.43 30.74 5.42
C GLN A 137 8.23 31.98 5.01
N GLU A 138 9.05 32.50 5.90
CA GLU A 138 9.85 33.68 5.67
C GLU A 138 11.34 33.38 5.78
N ILE A 139 12.14 33.99 4.91
CA ILE A 139 13.60 33.95 4.92
C ILE A 139 14.09 35.38 5.18
N LYS A 140 14.95 35.54 6.17
CA LYS A 140 15.67 36.80 6.33
C LYS A 140 16.82 36.84 5.33
N VAL A 141 16.87 37.94 4.54
CA VAL A 141 17.97 38.26 3.61
C VAL A 141 18.82 39.36 4.22
N THR A 142 20.10 39.15 4.32
CA THR A 142 21.07 40.16 4.75
C THR A 142 21.86 40.59 3.51
N ALA A 143 21.60 41.80 3.05
CA ALA A 143 22.32 42.41 1.93
C ALA A 143 22.57 43.89 2.20
N ASN A 144 23.70 44.44 1.75
CA ASN A 144 24.06 45.82 1.84
C ASN A 144 23.88 46.61 0.51
N VAL A 145 23.33 45.90 -0.49
CA VAL A 145 22.95 46.43 -1.81
C VAL A 145 21.59 45.89 -2.20
N GLU A 146 20.96 46.46 -3.22
CA GLU A 146 19.67 46.00 -3.74
C GLU A 146 19.75 44.53 -4.17
N TRP A 147 18.75 43.72 -3.78
CA TRP A 147 18.68 42.28 -4.08
C TRP A 147 17.33 41.92 -4.71
N LYS A 148 17.29 40.80 -5.39
CA LYS A 148 16.09 40.23 -6.03
C LYS A 148 16.03 38.73 -5.78
N ALA A 149 14.80 38.17 -5.75
CA ALA A 149 14.57 36.76 -5.67
C ALA A 149 13.66 36.32 -6.82
N GLU A 150 13.91 35.11 -7.31
CA GLU A 150 13.10 34.47 -8.36
C GLU A 150 13.04 32.95 -8.15
N VAL A 151 11.97 32.35 -8.65
CA VAL A 151 11.85 30.88 -8.73
C VAL A 151 12.50 30.43 -10.05
N VAL A 152 13.54 29.62 -9.99
CA VAL A 152 14.32 29.23 -11.18
C VAL A 152 13.98 27.83 -11.71
N THR A 153 13.14 27.06 -11.03
CA THR A 153 12.69 25.75 -11.48
C THR A 153 11.54 25.89 -12.49
N ALA A 154 11.56 25.14 -13.56
CA ALA A 154 10.45 25.11 -14.52
C ALA A 154 9.17 24.48 -13.91
N MET A 155 7.98 24.89 -14.40
CA MET A 155 6.67 24.41 -13.96
C MET A 155 6.37 24.65 -12.48
N THR A 156 6.49 25.89 -12.05
CA THR A 156 6.43 26.33 -10.64
C THR A 156 5.20 27.18 -10.31
N ASP A 157 4.06 26.85 -10.85
CA ASP A 157 2.78 27.52 -10.54
C ASP A 157 2.30 27.31 -9.08
N TRP A 158 3.02 26.53 -8.31
CA TRP A 158 2.69 26.14 -6.95
C TRP A 158 3.50 26.86 -5.86
N VAL A 159 4.62 27.49 -6.21
CA VAL A 159 5.48 28.25 -5.31
C VAL A 159 5.67 29.66 -5.85
N ASP A 160 5.61 30.63 -4.97
CA ASP A 160 5.86 32.04 -5.26
C ASP A 160 6.76 32.62 -4.18
N CYS A 161 7.54 33.66 -4.54
CA CYS A 161 8.40 34.35 -3.60
C CYS A 161 8.35 35.89 -3.83
N GLN A 162 8.14 36.62 -2.79
CA GLN A 162 8.04 38.09 -2.84
C GLN A 162 8.71 38.73 -1.65
N VAL A 163 9.30 39.93 -1.83
CA VAL A 163 9.78 40.75 -0.73
C VAL A 163 8.58 41.11 0.13
N LYS A 164 8.66 40.92 1.42
CA LYS A 164 7.58 41.20 2.35
C LYS A 164 7.29 42.71 2.36
N GLU A 165 6.04 43.08 2.13
CA GLU A 165 5.61 44.45 2.14
C GLU A 165 5.99 45.16 3.45
N GLY A 166 6.57 46.39 3.33
CA GLY A 166 7.04 47.17 4.47
C GLY A 166 8.38 46.72 5.08
N THR A 167 9.10 45.82 4.40
CA THR A 167 10.45 45.39 4.79
C THR A 167 11.35 45.30 3.56
N ASP A 168 12.67 45.52 3.77
CA ASP A 168 13.67 45.43 2.71
C ASP A 168 14.55 44.16 2.86
N ASN A 169 14.28 43.34 3.88
CA ASN A 169 15.16 42.27 4.27
C ASN A 169 14.45 40.93 4.56
N VAL A 170 13.20 40.77 4.17
CA VAL A 170 12.43 39.56 4.37
C VAL A 170 11.85 39.09 3.04
N LEU A 171 12.15 37.85 2.66
CA LEU A 171 11.54 37.15 1.53
C LEU A 171 10.42 36.25 2.06
N THR A 172 9.20 36.48 1.62
CA THR A 172 8.05 35.61 1.88
C THR A 172 7.97 34.57 0.77
N VAL A 173 7.93 33.32 1.15
CA VAL A 173 7.76 32.17 0.24
C VAL A 173 6.42 31.52 0.52
N THR A 174 5.56 31.50 -0.49
CA THR A 174 4.20 30.96 -0.42
C THR A 174 4.08 29.72 -1.28
N VAL A 175 3.47 28.67 -0.76
CA VAL A 175 3.17 27.44 -1.52
C VAL A 175 1.67 27.17 -1.53
N LYS A 176 1.16 26.75 -2.69
CA LYS A 176 -0.20 26.22 -2.83
C LYS A 176 -0.23 24.77 -2.39
N ALA A 177 -1.41 24.26 -1.97
CA ALA A 177 -1.56 22.83 -1.62
C ALA A 177 -1.03 21.92 -2.73
N ASN A 178 -0.38 20.83 -2.32
CA ASN A 178 0.13 19.79 -3.21
C ASN A 178 -0.94 18.70 -3.37
N PRO A 179 -1.74 18.69 -4.46
CA PRO A 179 -2.74 17.66 -4.69
C PRO A 179 -2.16 16.39 -5.28
N THR A 180 -0.86 16.37 -5.57
CA THR A 180 -0.20 15.22 -6.17
C THR A 180 0.16 14.18 -5.11
N THR A 181 0.53 13.00 -5.54
CA THR A 181 0.97 11.88 -4.69
C THR A 181 2.49 11.87 -4.48
N ARG A 182 3.19 12.94 -4.86
CA ARG A 182 4.65 13.01 -4.82
C ARG A 182 5.12 14.30 -4.17
N LYS A 183 6.22 14.21 -3.44
CA LYS A 183 6.97 15.39 -2.98
C LYS A 183 7.40 16.21 -4.19
N ARG A 184 7.22 17.53 -4.12
CA ARG A 184 7.67 18.45 -5.16
C ARG A 184 8.75 19.38 -4.64
N VAL A 185 9.58 19.85 -5.55
CA VAL A 185 10.79 20.59 -5.24
C VAL A 185 10.89 21.80 -6.18
N ALA A 186 11.29 22.92 -5.62
CA ALA A 186 11.64 24.12 -6.39
C ALA A 186 12.93 24.74 -5.85
N MET A 187 13.59 25.52 -6.68
CA MET A 187 14.79 26.27 -6.32
C MET A 187 14.47 27.77 -6.42
N LEU A 188 14.72 28.49 -5.36
CA LEU A 188 14.74 29.96 -5.36
C LEU A 188 16.17 30.40 -5.54
N ARG A 189 16.38 31.48 -6.29
CA ARG A 189 17.65 32.17 -6.44
C ARG A 189 17.51 33.62 -5.96
N ILE A 190 18.35 34.03 -5.04
CA ILE A 190 18.45 35.39 -4.52
C ILE A 190 19.75 36.00 -5.06
N THR A 191 19.68 37.16 -5.68
CA THR A 191 20.85 37.79 -6.31
C THR A 191 21.03 39.25 -5.84
N ALA A 192 22.27 39.66 -5.67
CA ALA A 192 22.64 41.02 -5.28
C ALA A 192 24.00 41.38 -5.87
N ALA A 193 24.10 42.39 -6.76
CA ALA A 193 25.35 42.91 -7.35
C ALA A 193 26.35 41.82 -7.82
N GLY A 194 25.85 40.70 -8.39
CA GLY A 194 26.64 39.58 -8.91
C GLY A 194 26.87 38.44 -7.92
N LEU A 195 26.45 38.57 -6.67
CA LEU A 195 26.35 37.46 -5.71
C LEU A 195 25.06 36.69 -5.91
N SER A 196 25.09 35.42 -5.56
CA SER A 196 23.90 34.53 -5.68
C SER A 196 23.83 33.53 -4.53
N GLU A 197 22.64 33.39 -3.97
CA GLU A 197 22.29 32.39 -2.97
C GLU A 197 21.12 31.56 -3.47
N GLU A 198 21.17 30.26 -3.22
CA GLU A 198 20.12 29.32 -3.61
C GLU A 198 19.41 28.73 -2.39
N VAL A 199 18.10 28.65 -2.43
CA VAL A 199 17.26 28.08 -1.38
C VAL A 199 16.39 26.97 -1.96
N LEU A 200 16.57 25.78 -1.46
CA LEU A 200 15.78 24.59 -1.82
C LEU A 200 14.40 24.66 -1.13
N VAL A 201 13.33 24.67 -1.88
CA VAL A 201 11.95 24.55 -1.37
C VAL A 201 11.46 23.15 -1.62
N THR A 202 11.06 22.46 -0.57
CA THR A 202 10.44 21.14 -0.66
C THR A 202 9.03 21.20 -0.08
N GLN A 203 8.07 20.56 -0.73
CA GLN A 203 6.73 20.42 -0.19
C GLN A 203 6.31 18.95 -0.21
N ASP A 204 5.91 18.45 0.95
CA ASP A 204 5.31 17.14 1.06
C ASP A 204 3.99 17.11 0.27
N PHE A 205 3.54 15.91 -0.07
CA PHE A 205 2.23 15.73 -0.68
C PHE A 205 1.20 15.50 0.44
N SER A 206 -0.04 15.92 0.21
CA SER A 206 -1.14 15.32 0.95
C SER A 206 -1.15 13.87 0.49
N SER A 207 -0.84 12.93 1.39
CA SER A 207 -1.37 11.60 1.19
C SER A 207 -2.80 11.82 0.74
N PRO A 208 -3.24 11.41 -0.44
CA PRO A 208 -4.62 11.11 -0.58
C PRO A 208 -4.80 10.10 0.54
N SER A 209 -5.58 10.40 1.55
CA SER A 209 -6.14 9.36 2.37
C SER A 209 -6.83 8.48 1.36
N VAL A 210 -6.19 7.37 0.99
CA VAL A 210 -6.90 6.30 0.30
C VAL A 210 -7.95 5.93 1.31
N VAL A 211 -9.10 6.55 1.16
CA VAL A 211 -10.23 6.32 2.04
C VAL A 211 -10.68 4.93 1.69
N TYR A 212 -10.45 3.99 2.59
CA TYR A 212 -11.09 2.69 2.57
C TYR A 212 -12.42 2.85 3.30
N PRO A 213 -13.50 3.18 2.59
CA PRO A 213 -14.77 3.49 3.21
C PRO A 213 -15.29 2.23 3.92
N GLN A 214 -15.80 2.41 5.12
CA GLN A 214 -16.48 1.37 5.86
C GLN A 214 -17.96 1.35 5.49
N VAL A 215 -18.57 0.17 5.56
CA VAL A 215 -20.02 0.02 5.38
C VAL A 215 -20.77 0.66 6.56
N GLU A 216 -21.94 1.20 6.28
CA GLU A 216 -22.83 1.67 7.33
C GLU A 216 -23.47 0.46 8.05
N THR A 217 -23.47 0.51 9.38
CA THR A 217 -24.03 -0.56 10.22
C THR A 217 -25.15 -0.05 11.10
N SER A 218 -26.07 -0.96 11.51
CA SER A 218 -27.13 -0.63 12.46
C SER A 218 -26.67 -0.55 13.92
N PHE A 219 -25.39 -0.76 14.16
CA PHE A 219 -24.72 -0.61 15.45
C PHE A 219 -23.50 0.33 15.31
N ASP A 220 -22.97 0.78 16.42
CA ASP A 220 -21.75 1.60 16.40
C ASP A 220 -20.54 0.78 15.96
N ILE A 221 -20.04 1.03 14.75
CA ILE A 221 -18.89 0.32 14.17
C ILE A 221 -17.60 0.50 15.01
N ALA A 222 -17.52 1.56 15.81
CA ALA A 222 -16.40 1.79 16.73
C ALA A 222 -16.25 0.67 17.76
N LEU A 223 -17.29 -0.16 17.99
CA LEU A 223 -17.19 -1.36 18.83
C LEU A 223 -16.24 -2.42 18.24
N LEU A 224 -15.91 -2.34 16.95
CA LEU A 224 -14.95 -3.21 16.25
C LEU A 224 -13.54 -2.62 16.23
N GLU A 225 -13.40 -1.36 16.62
CA GLU A 225 -12.14 -0.65 16.64
C GLU A 225 -11.43 -0.85 18.00
N ASP A 226 -10.13 -0.63 18.01
CA ASP A 226 -9.32 -0.59 19.22
C ASP A 226 -8.39 0.64 19.21
N SER A 227 -7.71 0.88 20.31
CA SER A 227 -6.77 2.00 20.44
C SER A 227 -5.55 1.90 19.52
N TYR A 228 -5.37 0.78 18.82
CA TYR A 228 -4.28 0.54 17.88
C TYR A 228 -4.69 0.79 16.42
N GLY A 229 -5.96 1.13 16.16
CA GLY A 229 -6.49 1.42 14.84
C GLY A 229 -6.96 0.19 14.06
N THR A 230 -7.30 -0.90 14.75
CA THR A 230 -8.04 -2.03 14.16
C THR A 230 -9.37 -1.53 13.62
N VAL A 231 -9.73 -1.97 12.42
CA VAL A 231 -11.02 -1.67 11.79
C VAL A 231 -11.66 -2.97 11.28
N LEU A 232 -12.96 -2.94 11.00
CA LEU A 232 -13.63 -4.05 10.34
C LEU A 232 -12.94 -4.34 9.00
N PRO A 233 -12.35 -5.54 8.79
CA PRO A 233 -11.70 -5.85 7.53
C PRO A 233 -12.66 -5.85 6.35
N ASP A 234 -12.16 -5.48 5.18
CA ASP A 234 -12.88 -5.64 3.92
C ASP A 234 -12.68 -7.08 3.40
N PHE A 235 -13.77 -7.82 3.29
CA PHE A 235 -13.80 -9.20 2.80
C PHE A 235 -14.27 -9.30 1.34
N SER A 236 -14.46 -8.18 0.65
CA SER A 236 -15.12 -8.17 -0.66
C SER A 236 -14.24 -8.62 -1.82
N HIS A 237 -12.91 -8.52 -1.71
CA HIS A 237 -11.98 -8.87 -2.80
C HIS A 237 -11.60 -10.35 -2.73
N VAL A 238 -12.59 -11.21 -2.97
CA VAL A 238 -12.49 -12.67 -2.94
C VAL A 238 -13.26 -13.30 -4.11
N GLY A 239 -13.01 -14.58 -4.38
CA GLY A 239 -13.67 -15.31 -5.45
C GLY A 239 -13.13 -14.96 -6.84
N TYR A 240 -13.76 -15.54 -7.86
CA TYR A 240 -13.39 -15.34 -9.27
C TYR A 240 -13.24 -13.85 -9.59
N MET A 241 -12.06 -13.45 -10.10
CA MET A 241 -11.73 -12.06 -10.44
C MET A 241 -12.08 -11.07 -9.31
N GLY A 242 -11.85 -11.47 -8.03
CA GLY A 242 -12.17 -10.63 -6.88
C GLY A 242 -13.64 -10.23 -6.77
N SER A 243 -14.56 -11.00 -7.35
CA SER A 243 -15.99 -10.68 -7.49
C SER A 243 -16.27 -9.38 -8.27
N GLU A 244 -15.33 -8.91 -9.07
CA GLU A 244 -15.50 -7.74 -9.95
C GLU A 244 -16.20 -8.10 -11.27
N LEU A 245 -16.07 -9.35 -11.68
CA LEU A 245 -16.68 -9.92 -12.88
C LEU A 245 -17.45 -11.18 -12.52
N ASP A 246 -18.52 -11.41 -13.24
CA ASP A 246 -19.24 -12.68 -13.18
C ASP A 246 -18.40 -13.82 -13.74
N ILE A 247 -18.67 -15.04 -13.25
CA ILE A 247 -18.11 -16.26 -13.84
C ILE A 247 -18.58 -16.32 -15.32
N PRO A 248 -17.65 -16.43 -16.29
CA PRO A 248 -17.98 -16.31 -17.69
C PRO A 248 -18.80 -17.50 -18.20
N ASP A 249 -19.60 -17.30 -19.22
CA ASP A 249 -20.14 -18.37 -20.03
C ASP A 249 -19.13 -18.75 -21.13
N VAL A 250 -18.29 -19.76 -20.81
CA VAL A 250 -17.20 -20.17 -21.70
C VAL A 250 -17.74 -20.89 -22.93
N PRO A 251 -17.33 -20.54 -24.17
CA PRO A 251 -17.79 -21.21 -25.38
C PRO A 251 -17.51 -22.71 -25.39
N ILE A 252 -18.51 -23.49 -25.81
CA ILE A 252 -18.36 -24.93 -25.99
C ILE A 252 -17.51 -25.23 -27.22
N VAL A 253 -16.40 -25.94 -27.04
CA VAL A 253 -15.47 -26.35 -28.11
C VAL A 253 -15.46 -27.86 -28.36
N LYS A 254 -15.96 -28.64 -27.40
CA LYS A 254 -16.08 -30.08 -27.47
C LYS A 254 -17.39 -30.52 -26.87
N THR A 255 -18.05 -31.52 -27.45
CA THR A 255 -19.29 -32.11 -26.91
C THR A 255 -19.12 -33.61 -26.85
N LEU A 256 -19.53 -34.22 -25.74
CA LEU A 256 -19.54 -35.68 -25.52
C LEU A 256 -20.96 -36.15 -25.24
N ASP A 257 -21.39 -37.18 -25.95
CA ASP A 257 -22.59 -37.90 -25.63
C ASP A 257 -22.29 -38.92 -24.50
N SER A 258 -23.30 -39.16 -23.67
CA SER A 258 -23.15 -40.22 -22.62
C SER A 258 -22.99 -41.61 -23.26
N PRO A 259 -21.96 -42.36 -22.89
CA PRO A 259 -21.78 -43.73 -23.37
C PRO A 259 -22.73 -44.71 -22.67
N GLY A 260 -23.49 -44.25 -21.67
CA GLY A 260 -24.35 -45.08 -20.82
C GLY A 260 -23.70 -45.48 -19.49
N GLU A 261 -24.52 -45.90 -18.53
CA GLU A 261 -24.10 -46.14 -17.15
C GLU A 261 -23.22 -47.39 -16.96
N ASP A 262 -23.19 -48.30 -17.92
CA ASP A 262 -22.37 -49.52 -17.87
C ASP A 262 -20.97 -49.35 -18.47
N VAL A 263 -20.69 -48.22 -19.10
CA VAL A 263 -19.43 -47.97 -19.81
C VAL A 263 -18.53 -47.02 -18.97
N ASP A 264 -17.27 -47.39 -18.80
CA ASP A 264 -16.28 -46.53 -18.19
C ASP A 264 -15.99 -45.30 -19.13
N ALA A 265 -16.41 -44.14 -18.72
CA ALA A 265 -16.22 -42.89 -19.44
C ALA A 265 -14.93 -42.16 -19.08
N THR A 266 -14.09 -42.70 -18.20
CA THR A 266 -12.90 -42.00 -17.70
C THR A 266 -11.98 -41.59 -18.84
N ALA A 267 -11.59 -42.54 -19.69
CA ALA A 267 -10.70 -42.25 -20.81
C ALA A 267 -11.34 -41.28 -21.85
N LEU A 268 -12.63 -41.41 -22.10
CA LEU A 268 -13.36 -40.53 -23.01
C LEU A 268 -13.33 -39.05 -22.54
N ILE A 269 -13.59 -38.81 -21.25
CA ILE A 269 -13.59 -37.43 -20.70
C ILE A 269 -12.16 -36.91 -20.58
N GLN A 270 -11.20 -37.75 -20.13
CA GLN A 270 -9.81 -37.32 -20.00
C GLN A 270 -9.22 -36.93 -21.36
N GLN A 271 -9.48 -37.73 -22.40
CA GLN A 271 -9.05 -37.38 -23.77
C GLN A 271 -9.62 -36.05 -24.22
N ALA A 272 -10.88 -35.74 -23.97
CA ALA A 272 -11.45 -34.45 -24.30
C ALA A 272 -10.81 -33.32 -23.52
N ILE A 273 -10.49 -33.53 -22.23
CA ILE A 273 -9.74 -32.53 -21.43
C ILE A 273 -8.37 -32.31 -22.04
N ASP A 274 -7.65 -33.35 -22.44
CA ASP A 274 -6.31 -33.25 -23.05
C ASP A 274 -6.35 -32.53 -24.41
N GLU A 275 -7.35 -32.82 -25.24
CA GLU A 275 -7.56 -32.16 -26.55
C GLU A 275 -7.82 -30.66 -26.37
N VAL A 276 -8.69 -30.26 -25.44
CA VAL A 276 -8.98 -28.84 -25.15
C VAL A 276 -7.78 -28.18 -24.49
N SER A 277 -7.05 -28.89 -23.63
CA SER A 277 -5.80 -28.40 -23.02
C SER A 277 -4.72 -28.06 -24.05
N ALA A 278 -4.71 -28.74 -25.19
CA ALA A 278 -3.79 -28.45 -26.30
C ALA A 278 -4.21 -27.28 -27.19
N MET A 279 -5.45 -26.77 -27.07
CA MET A 279 -5.92 -25.62 -27.85
C MET A 279 -5.24 -24.32 -27.36
N PRO A 280 -5.08 -23.30 -28.22
CA PRO A 280 -4.63 -21.98 -27.76
C PRO A 280 -5.68 -21.32 -26.87
N LEU A 281 -5.22 -20.43 -25.98
CA LEU A 281 -6.12 -19.56 -25.22
C LEU A 281 -6.87 -18.62 -26.17
N ASN A 282 -8.18 -18.50 -25.97
CA ASN A 282 -9.02 -17.43 -26.51
C ASN A 282 -9.41 -16.51 -25.32
N GLY A 283 -8.75 -15.38 -25.23
CA GLY A 283 -8.77 -14.55 -24.04
C GLY A 283 -8.14 -15.32 -22.84
N LYS A 284 -8.92 -15.60 -21.81
CA LYS A 284 -8.46 -16.28 -20.59
C LYS A 284 -8.81 -17.76 -20.55
N THR A 285 -9.59 -18.28 -21.53
CA THR A 285 -10.04 -19.68 -21.55
C THR A 285 -9.70 -20.38 -22.85
N ARG A 286 -9.64 -21.72 -22.82
CA ARG A 286 -9.46 -22.58 -24.02
C ARG A 286 -10.80 -23.05 -24.54
N GLY A 287 -11.76 -23.25 -23.67
CA GLY A 287 -13.12 -23.64 -24.01
C GLY A 287 -13.77 -24.58 -23.01
N ALA A 288 -15.06 -24.78 -23.20
CA ALA A 288 -15.84 -25.72 -22.41
C ALA A 288 -16.00 -27.06 -23.14
N ILE A 289 -15.88 -28.14 -22.38
CA ILE A 289 -16.25 -29.51 -22.77
C ILE A 289 -17.65 -29.75 -22.23
N LEU A 290 -18.62 -29.85 -23.12
CA LEU A 290 -20.01 -30.16 -22.78
C LEU A 290 -20.21 -31.69 -22.67
N LEU A 291 -20.56 -32.14 -21.47
CA LEU A 291 -21.07 -33.49 -21.24
C LEU A 291 -22.60 -33.40 -21.34
N LYS A 292 -23.19 -33.95 -22.39
CA LYS A 292 -24.66 -33.98 -22.55
C LYS A 292 -25.34 -34.75 -21.43
N SER A 293 -26.60 -34.52 -21.30
CA SER A 293 -27.49 -35.26 -20.37
C SER A 293 -27.32 -36.79 -20.49
N GLY A 294 -27.23 -37.45 -19.35
CA GLY A 294 -26.99 -38.88 -19.23
C GLY A 294 -25.99 -39.20 -18.14
N THR A 295 -25.65 -40.47 -18.04
CA THR A 295 -24.77 -40.99 -16.99
C THR A 295 -23.40 -41.30 -17.54
N TYR A 296 -22.36 -40.88 -16.83
CA TYR A 296 -20.94 -41.10 -17.12
C TYR A 296 -20.30 -41.82 -15.94
N LYS A 297 -19.94 -43.06 -16.08
CA LYS A 297 -19.26 -43.85 -15.05
C LYS A 297 -17.76 -43.57 -15.07
N ILE A 298 -17.20 -43.18 -13.94
CA ILE A 298 -15.78 -42.77 -13.80
C ILE A 298 -15.11 -43.72 -12.83
N GLN A 299 -14.10 -44.45 -13.29
CA GLN A 299 -13.40 -45.47 -12.50
C GLN A 299 -12.03 -45.01 -11.98
N SER A 300 -11.55 -43.86 -12.42
CA SER A 300 -10.33 -43.25 -11.91
C SER A 300 -10.43 -41.72 -11.90
N GLU A 301 -9.35 -41.05 -11.54
CA GLU A 301 -9.33 -39.57 -11.42
C GLU A 301 -9.34 -38.85 -12.78
N LEU A 302 -9.99 -37.72 -12.87
CA LEU A 302 -9.91 -36.78 -14.01
C LEU A 302 -9.01 -35.62 -13.64
N HIS A 303 -8.13 -35.20 -14.56
CA HIS A 303 -7.11 -34.18 -14.32
C HIS A 303 -7.24 -33.00 -15.29
N ILE A 304 -7.36 -31.78 -14.75
CA ILE A 304 -7.23 -30.53 -15.47
C ILE A 304 -5.97 -29.85 -14.95
N ASN A 305 -4.90 -29.86 -15.78
CA ASN A 305 -3.59 -29.34 -15.40
C ASN A 305 -3.14 -28.13 -16.26
N THR A 306 -4.09 -27.50 -16.96
CA THR A 306 -3.83 -26.43 -17.92
C THR A 306 -4.88 -25.34 -17.77
N ASP A 307 -4.47 -24.08 -17.96
CA ASP A 307 -5.37 -22.91 -17.87
C ASP A 307 -6.57 -23.02 -18.79
N GLY A 308 -7.68 -22.46 -18.32
CA GLY A 308 -8.83 -22.11 -19.16
C GLY A 308 -9.67 -23.27 -19.66
N VAL A 309 -9.59 -24.45 -19.02
CA VAL A 309 -10.40 -25.63 -19.35
C VAL A 309 -11.61 -25.71 -18.46
N VAL A 310 -12.80 -25.83 -19.05
CA VAL A 310 -14.09 -25.95 -18.33
C VAL A 310 -14.76 -27.28 -18.66
N LEU A 311 -15.12 -28.04 -17.61
CA LEU A 311 -15.97 -29.23 -17.75
C LEU A 311 -17.41 -28.86 -17.36
N ARG A 312 -18.32 -28.95 -18.29
CA ARG A 312 -19.71 -28.49 -18.15
C ARG A 312 -20.70 -29.59 -18.47
N GLY A 313 -21.70 -29.76 -17.60
CA GLY A 313 -22.89 -30.58 -17.88
C GLY A 313 -24.08 -29.74 -18.35
N GLU A 314 -25.22 -30.41 -18.58
CA GLU A 314 -26.48 -29.78 -18.94
C GLU A 314 -27.43 -29.54 -17.75
N GLY A 315 -26.94 -29.78 -16.52
CA GLY A 315 -27.64 -29.50 -15.28
C GLY A 315 -27.47 -30.62 -14.24
N PRO A 316 -27.62 -30.28 -12.93
CA PRO A 316 -27.50 -31.25 -11.83
C PRO A 316 -28.79 -32.01 -11.52
N ASP A 317 -29.90 -31.64 -12.17
CA ASP A 317 -31.23 -32.18 -11.87
C ASP A 317 -31.49 -33.53 -12.60
N ASN A 318 -32.63 -34.16 -12.27
CA ASN A 318 -33.05 -35.41 -12.91
C ASN A 318 -33.20 -35.21 -14.43
N GLY A 319 -32.48 -36.00 -15.19
CA GLY A 319 -32.41 -35.89 -16.64
C GLY A 319 -31.27 -35.03 -17.16
N GLY A 320 -30.48 -34.42 -16.27
CA GLY A 320 -29.26 -33.70 -16.61
C GLY A 320 -28.03 -34.58 -16.71
N THR A 321 -26.85 -34.02 -16.52
CA THR A 321 -25.56 -34.71 -16.57
C THR A 321 -25.19 -35.27 -15.21
N LYS A 322 -24.93 -36.60 -15.16
CA LYS A 322 -24.57 -37.31 -13.93
C LYS A 322 -23.23 -38.06 -14.09
N LEU A 323 -22.25 -37.70 -13.27
CA LEU A 323 -21.02 -38.46 -13.12
C LEU A 323 -21.15 -39.42 -11.95
N ILE A 324 -20.76 -40.66 -12.14
CA ILE A 324 -20.74 -41.67 -11.07
C ILE A 324 -19.29 -42.06 -10.81
N ALA A 325 -18.78 -41.75 -9.62
CA ALA A 325 -17.51 -42.26 -9.12
C ALA A 325 -17.68 -43.72 -8.72
N ALA A 326 -17.27 -44.63 -9.59
CA ALA A 326 -17.51 -46.04 -9.51
C ALA A 326 -16.19 -46.85 -9.37
N GLY A 327 -16.26 -47.96 -8.68
CA GLY A 327 -15.12 -48.93 -8.63
C GLY A 327 -13.89 -48.42 -7.91
N VAL A 328 -13.94 -47.25 -7.34
CA VAL A 328 -12.83 -46.66 -6.59
C VAL A 328 -12.76 -47.31 -5.23
N LYS A 329 -11.62 -47.95 -4.96
CA LYS A 329 -11.31 -48.53 -3.67
C LYS A 329 -10.16 -47.78 -3.03
N GLY A 330 -10.24 -47.46 -1.76
CA GLY A 330 -9.10 -46.79 -1.20
C GLY A 330 -9.22 -46.37 0.24
N GLY A 331 -10.40 -46.29 0.78
CA GLY A 331 -10.59 -45.86 2.15
C GLY A 331 -9.82 -44.62 2.52
N GLU A 332 -9.61 -44.43 3.81
CA GLU A 332 -8.92 -43.24 4.38
C GLU A 332 -7.48 -43.07 3.86
N SER A 333 -6.79 -44.16 3.52
CA SER A 333 -5.38 -44.10 3.10
C SER A 333 -5.18 -43.58 1.68
N ALA A 334 -6.17 -43.67 0.80
CA ALA A 334 -6.05 -43.25 -0.60
C ALA A 334 -6.62 -41.87 -0.90
N HIS A 335 -7.54 -41.35 -0.08
CA HIS A 335 -8.18 -40.04 -0.23
C HIS A 335 -8.51 -39.69 -1.69
N HIS A 336 -9.19 -40.63 -2.40
CA HIS A 336 -9.47 -40.50 -3.84
C HIS A 336 -10.27 -39.22 -4.15
N ARG A 337 -9.81 -38.43 -5.09
CA ARG A 337 -10.43 -37.19 -5.55
C ARG A 337 -10.83 -37.32 -7.01
N LEU A 338 -12.13 -37.27 -7.28
CA LEU A 338 -12.64 -37.64 -8.60
C LEU A 338 -12.17 -36.68 -9.70
N ILE A 339 -12.26 -35.35 -9.46
CA ILE A 339 -11.83 -34.33 -10.43
C ILE A 339 -10.77 -33.50 -9.74
N LYS A 340 -9.62 -33.35 -10.38
CA LYS A 340 -8.52 -32.49 -9.90
C LYS A 340 -8.25 -31.37 -10.87
N ILE A 341 -8.32 -30.13 -10.36
CA ILE A 341 -7.79 -28.94 -11.01
C ILE A 341 -6.46 -28.63 -10.31
N ALA A 342 -5.33 -28.86 -10.99
CA ALA A 342 -4.05 -28.86 -10.31
C ALA A 342 -2.94 -28.16 -11.10
N GLY A 343 -2.50 -27.01 -10.62
CA GLY A 343 -1.27 -26.34 -11.05
C GLY A 343 -0.02 -27.00 -10.43
N GLN A 344 1.13 -26.45 -10.75
CA GLN A 344 2.44 -26.89 -10.27
C GLN A 344 3.18 -25.75 -9.57
N GLY A 345 4.44 -25.94 -9.26
CA GLY A 345 5.32 -24.92 -8.72
C GLY A 345 5.07 -24.59 -7.24
N SER A 346 5.60 -23.48 -6.84
CA SER A 346 5.52 -22.96 -5.47
C SER A 346 5.75 -21.46 -5.46
N LEU A 347 5.31 -20.79 -4.39
CA LEU A 347 5.65 -19.40 -4.13
C LEU A 347 7.16 -19.27 -3.98
N SER A 348 7.75 -18.41 -4.79
CA SER A 348 9.19 -18.14 -4.76
C SER A 348 9.43 -16.71 -4.26
N PRO A 349 9.70 -16.53 -2.97
CA PRO A 349 10.00 -15.23 -2.43
C PRO A 349 11.40 -14.82 -2.85
N SER A 350 11.54 -13.60 -3.35
CA SER A 350 12.83 -12.95 -3.54
C SER A 350 13.33 -12.39 -2.19
N LYS A 351 13.85 -13.26 -1.34
CA LYS A 351 14.33 -12.90 0.00
C LYS A 351 15.46 -11.87 0.04
N PRO A 352 16.32 -11.70 -0.99
CA PRO A 352 17.34 -10.66 -0.94
C PRO A 352 16.79 -9.23 -0.85
N SER A 353 15.54 -9.02 -1.19
CA SER A 353 14.83 -7.74 -1.16
C SER A 353 13.70 -7.67 -0.13
N ALA A 354 13.83 -8.39 0.97
CA ALA A 354 12.89 -8.25 2.08
C ALA A 354 13.09 -6.91 2.79
N TYR A 355 12.03 -6.14 2.91
CA TYR A 355 12.04 -4.86 3.59
C TYR A 355 11.22 -4.95 4.88
N ASN A 356 11.84 -4.62 5.98
CA ASN A 356 11.16 -4.65 7.27
C ASN A 356 10.05 -3.59 7.33
N VAL A 357 8.93 -3.97 7.91
CA VAL A 357 7.86 -3.06 8.26
C VAL A 357 8.36 -2.12 9.36
N LYS A 358 8.15 -0.81 9.18
CA LYS A 358 8.58 0.24 10.13
C LYS A 358 7.58 0.47 11.26
N ASP A 359 6.30 0.13 11.04
CA ASP A 359 5.27 0.30 12.03
C ASP A 359 5.56 -0.59 13.26
N ASP A 360 5.53 -0.03 14.46
CA ASP A 360 5.65 -0.79 15.71
C ASP A 360 4.46 -1.74 15.91
N TYR A 361 3.32 -1.34 15.37
CA TYR A 361 2.09 -2.09 15.36
C TYR A 361 1.30 -1.85 14.07
N VAL A 362 1.03 -2.92 13.32
CA VAL A 362 0.12 -2.89 12.17
C VAL A 362 -1.22 -3.46 12.62
N PRO A 363 -2.29 -2.67 12.66
CA PRO A 363 -3.61 -3.16 13.07
C PRO A 363 -4.29 -4.02 12.00
N VAL A 364 -5.21 -4.86 12.45
CA VAL A 364 -6.08 -5.66 11.59
C VAL A 364 -6.99 -4.76 10.76
N GLY A 365 -7.20 -5.11 9.49
CA GLY A 365 -8.04 -4.37 8.55
C GLY A 365 -7.32 -3.30 7.74
N ARG A 366 -6.06 -3.02 8.04
CA ARG A 366 -5.26 -2.02 7.32
C ARG A 366 -4.84 -2.54 5.95
N PHE A 367 -5.00 -1.70 4.93
CA PHE A 367 -4.61 -2.00 3.53
C PHE A 367 -3.20 -1.57 3.17
N TRP A 368 -2.41 -1.07 4.12
CA TRP A 368 -1.08 -0.52 3.86
C TRP A 368 -0.10 -0.79 4.98
N LEU A 369 1.17 -0.78 4.63
CA LEU A 369 2.30 -0.90 5.53
C LEU A 369 3.34 0.15 5.21
N THR A 370 3.99 0.70 6.23
CA THR A 370 5.17 1.54 6.07
C THR A 370 6.42 0.65 6.10
N VAL A 371 7.31 0.79 5.12
CA VAL A 371 8.52 -0.02 4.98
C VAL A 371 9.78 0.84 4.95
N ASN A 372 10.94 0.24 5.25
CA ASN A 372 12.21 0.94 5.29
C ASN A 372 12.66 1.48 3.92
N ASN A 373 12.27 0.83 2.84
CA ASN A 373 12.64 1.20 1.48
C ASN A 373 11.55 0.75 0.51
N VAL A 374 11.17 1.60 -0.43
CA VAL A 374 10.17 1.32 -1.47
C VAL A 374 10.77 1.30 -2.88
N ALA A 375 12.08 1.56 -3.04
CA ALA A 375 12.69 1.82 -4.36
C ALA A 375 12.55 0.67 -5.36
N ASP A 376 12.47 -0.57 -4.86
CA ASP A 376 12.39 -1.77 -5.71
C ASP A 376 10.95 -2.26 -5.92
N PHE A 377 9.94 -1.53 -5.40
CA PHE A 377 8.53 -1.87 -5.60
C PHE A 377 7.88 -0.97 -6.64
N HIS A 378 6.95 -1.54 -7.39
CA HIS A 378 6.12 -0.85 -8.36
C HIS A 378 4.65 -1.22 -8.16
N GLU A 379 3.76 -0.34 -8.58
CA GLU A 379 2.34 -0.65 -8.66
C GLU A 379 2.12 -1.83 -9.62
N GLY A 380 1.34 -2.80 -9.18
CA GLY A 380 1.13 -4.07 -9.87
C GLY A 380 2.09 -5.20 -9.48
N ASP A 381 3.11 -4.95 -8.67
CA ASP A 381 4.00 -6.00 -8.17
C ASP A 381 3.26 -7.00 -7.28
N HIS A 382 3.49 -8.27 -7.53
CA HIS A 382 3.12 -9.33 -6.60
C HIS A 382 4.12 -9.38 -5.46
N VAL A 383 3.62 -9.38 -4.25
CA VAL A 383 4.42 -9.36 -3.03
C VAL A 383 3.89 -10.39 -2.01
N THR A 384 4.78 -10.81 -1.14
CA THR A 384 4.40 -11.46 0.11
C THR A 384 4.55 -10.47 1.24
N VAL A 385 3.46 -10.22 1.95
CA VAL A 385 3.46 -9.59 3.27
C VAL A 385 3.64 -10.71 4.29
N PHE A 386 4.78 -10.72 4.94
CA PHE A 386 5.24 -11.78 5.82
C PHE A 386 5.08 -11.39 7.29
N ARG A 387 4.46 -12.25 8.07
CA ARG A 387 4.41 -12.15 9.52
C ARG A 387 5.09 -13.38 10.12
N PRO A 388 6.20 -13.21 10.88
CA PRO A 388 6.90 -14.35 11.48
C PRO A 388 6.10 -14.97 12.63
N GLY A 389 6.21 -16.27 12.79
CA GLY A 389 5.95 -16.93 14.05
C GLY A 389 7.19 -16.80 14.94
N THR A 390 7.02 -16.51 16.25
CA THR A 390 8.10 -16.38 17.20
C THR A 390 7.81 -17.16 18.49
N ASP A 391 8.85 -17.58 19.21
CA ASP A 391 8.67 -18.39 20.40
C ASP A 391 7.93 -17.64 21.51
N ASN A 392 8.20 -16.34 21.69
CA ASN A 392 7.48 -15.53 22.65
C ASN A 392 5.98 -15.35 22.29
N TRP A 393 5.66 -15.24 20.99
CA TRP A 393 4.27 -15.21 20.55
C TRP A 393 3.54 -16.55 20.79
N ILE A 394 4.18 -17.68 20.47
CA ILE A 394 3.64 -19.01 20.72
C ILE A 394 3.44 -19.24 22.23
N HIS A 395 4.38 -18.76 23.05
CA HIS A 395 4.29 -18.83 24.51
C HIS A 395 3.12 -18.00 25.07
N ASP A 396 2.99 -16.75 24.64
CA ASP A 396 1.90 -15.87 25.08
C ASP A 396 0.52 -16.38 24.62
N LEU A 397 0.46 -17.12 23.49
CA LEU A 397 -0.72 -17.85 23.04
C LEU A 397 -0.98 -19.13 23.86
N ARG A 398 -0.02 -19.58 24.68
CA ARG A 398 -0.01 -20.87 25.40
C ARG A 398 -0.06 -22.10 24.48
N MET A 399 0.46 -21.99 23.28
CA MET A 399 0.44 -23.08 22.30
C MET A 399 1.69 -23.96 22.35
N ASP A 400 2.69 -23.62 23.13
CA ASP A 400 3.81 -24.44 23.58
C ASP A 400 3.47 -25.34 24.80
N GLN A 401 2.23 -25.30 25.27
CA GLN A 401 1.75 -25.94 26.50
C GLN A 401 0.53 -26.86 26.25
N ILE A 402 0.23 -27.19 25.00
CA ILE A 402 -0.89 -28.09 24.64
C ILE A 402 -0.65 -29.47 25.24
N TYR A 403 0.57 -29.98 25.09
CA TYR A 403 1.01 -31.26 25.61
C TYR A 403 2.10 -31.08 26.66
N LYS A 404 2.05 -31.92 27.71
CA LYS A 404 3.07 -31.94 28.74
C LYS A 404 4.39 -32.52 28.21
N PRO A 405 5.54 -32.13 28.79
CA PRO A 405 6.81 -32.76 28.45
C PRO A 405 6.75 -34.31 28.57
N GLY A 406 7.16 -35.00 27.49
CA GLY A 406 7.12 -36.44 27.43
C GLY A 406 5.84 -37.05 26.87
N ASP A 407 4.80 -36.25 26.63
CA ASP A 407 3.60 -36.73 25.90
C ASP A 407 3.91 -36.81 24.39
N THR A 408 3.67 -37.96 23.81
CA THR A 408 3.92 -38.26 22.37
C THR A 408 2.63 -38.35 21.56
N SER A 409 1.48 -38.08 22.16
CA SER A 409 0.17 -38.19 21.47
C SER A 409 -0.06 -37.05 20.44
N GLY A 410 0.74 -36.00 20.51
CA GLY A 410 0.69 -34.85 19.60
C GLY A 410 1.90 -33.96 19.71
N SER A 411 1.80 -32.74 19.18
CA SER A 411 2.90 -31.77 19.19
C SER A 411 2.43 -30.38 19.63
N ASN A 412 3.22 -29.73 20.45
CA ASN A 412 3.10 -28.30 20.71
C ASN A 412 3.46 -27.50 19.45
N TRP A 413 2.96 -26.27 19.37
CA TRP A 413 3.31 -25.39 18.26
C TRP A 413 4.75 -24.91 18.38
N THR A 414 5.39 -24.71 17.22
CA THR A 414 6.75 -24.18 17.11
C THR A 414 6.74 -22.91 16.26
N ALA A 415 7.59 -21.95 16.56
CA ALA A 415 7.64 -20.67 15.89
C ALA A 415 7.69 -20.78 14.34
N SER A 416 8.63 -21.56 13.81
CA SER A 416 8.82 -21.73 12.36
C SER A 416 7.61 -22.37 11.64
N GLY A 417 6.77 -23.09 12.39
CA GLY A 417 5.55 -23.70 11.85
C GLY A 417 4.40 -22.73 11.63
N TYR A 418 4.51 -21.49 12.10
CA TYR A 418 3.41 -20.52 12.13
C TYR A 418 3.77 -19.17 11.51
N ASN A 419 4.67 -19.17 10.54
CA ASN A 419 4.84 -18.04 9.64
C ASN A 419 3.59 -17.88 8.78
N LEU A 420 3.18 -16.63 8.56
CA LEU A 420 2.04 -16.28 7.70
C LEU A 420 2.53 -15.49 6.49
N ASP A 421 2.24 -16.03 5.32
CA ASP A 421 2.56 -15.43 4.02
C ASP A 421 1.26 -14.94 3.37
N TYR A 422 1.07 -13.62 3.31
CA TYR A 422 -0.06 -13.01 2.62
C TYR A 422 0.38 -12.64 1.21
N GLU A 423 -0.09 -13.36 0.20
CA GLU A 423 0.08 -12.95 -1.18
C GLU A 423 -0.79 -11.71 -1.45
N ARG A 424 -0.18 -10.63 -1.95
CA ARG A 424 -0.83 -9.33 -2.21
C ARG A 424 -0.32 -8.73 -3.50
N VAL A 425 -1.08 -7.79 -4.04
CA VAL A 425 -0.65 -6.94 -5.14
C VAL A 425 -0.49 -5.52 -4.62
N VAL A 426 0.63 -4.87 -4.95
CA VAL A 426 0.85 -3.47 -4.65
C VAL A 426 -0.06 -2.63 -5.53
N THR A 427 -1.01 -1.94 -4.94
CA THR A 427 -1.98 -1.11 -5.68
C THR A 427 -1.55 0.34 -5.80
N GLN A 428 -0.78 0.83 -4.83
CA GLN A 428 -0.26 2.19 -4.81
C GLN A 428 0.96 2.29 -3.90
N ILE A 429 1.86 3.23 -4.21
CA ILE A 429 3.03 3.55 -3.37
C ILE A 429 2.95 5.03 -3.01
N ILE A 430 2.91 5.35 -1.71
CA ILE A 430 2.81 6.71 -1.20
C ILE A 430 3.91 6.95 -0.17
N GLY A 431 4.91 7.75 -0.52
CA GLY A 431 6.08 7.95 0.34
C GLY A 431 6.80 6.63 0.59
N ASP A 432 6.90 6.20 1.83
CA ASP A 432 7.46 4.92 2.27
C ASP A 432 6.37 3.84 2.57
N THR A 433 5.15 4.08 2.11
CA THR A 433 3.98 3.24 2.37
C THR A 433 3.56 2.47 1.13
N LEU A 434 3.43 1.15 1.27
CA LEU A 434 2.89 0.24 0.26
C LEU A 434 1.41 -0.03 0.56
N HIS A 435 0.54 0.20 -0.42
CA HIS A 435 -0.89 -0.13 -0.37
C HIS A 435 -1.15 -1.42 -1.14
N PHE A 436 -2.13 -2.21 -0.69
CA PHE A 436 -2.42 -3.54 -1.22
C PHE A 436 -3.87 -3.70 -1.66
N ASP A 437 -4.12 -4.71 -2.46
CA ASP A 437 -5.44 -5.13 -2.95
C ASP A 437 -6.33 -5.74 -1.87
N ASN A 438 -5.75 -6.33 -0.84
CA ASN A 438 -6.42 -6.94 0.30
C ASN A 438 -5.81 -6.50 1.64
N PRO A 439 -6.59 -6.40 2.72
CA PRO A 439 -6.10 -5.93 3.99
C PRO A 439 -5.18 -6.93 4.71
N VAL A 440 -4.45 -6.43 5.69
CA VAL A 440 -3.78 -7.24 6.71
C VAL A 440 -4.84 -7.78 7.68
N LEU A 441 -4.87 -9.10 7.86
CA LEU A 441 -5.91 -9.77 8.65
C LEU A 441 -5.39 -10.32 9.99
N MET A 442 -4.14 -10.03 10.33
CA MET A 442 -3.57 -10.31 11.63
C MET A 442 -2.62 -9.18 12.02
N ALA A 443 -2.69 -8.74 13.25
CA ALA A 443 -1.78 -7.72 13.77
C ALA A 443 -0.31 -8.12 13.60
N MET A 444 0.53 -7.16 13.18
CA MET A 444 1.99 -7.30 13.18
C MET A 444 2.54 -6.43 14.29
N GLU A 445 3.17 -7.06 15.27
CA GLU A 445 3.65 -6.41 16.48
C GLU A 445 5.16 -6.57 16.58
N THR A 446 5.90 -5.48 16.76
CA THR A 446 7.37 -5.51 16.87
C THR A 446 7.83 -6.47 17.98
N LYS A 447 7.11 -6.53 19.11
CA LYS A 447 7.39 -7.47 20.21
C LYS A 447 7.33 -8.95 19.80
N TYR A 448 6.63 -9.27 18.70
CA TYR A 448 6.51 -10.62 18.12
C TYR A 448 7.22 -10.74 16.76
N GLY A 449 8.21 -9.88 16.50
CA GLY A 449 9.02 -9.93 15.30
C GLY A 449 8.53 -9.05 14.14
N GLY A 450 7.47 -8.26 14.33
CA GLY A 450 6.97 -7.33 13.32
C GLY A 450 6.51 -8.02 12.04
N GLY A 451 7.00 -7.52 10.92
CA GLY A 451 6.71 -8.05 9.59
C GLY A 451 7.72 -7.64 8.55
N ALA A 452 7.62 -8.22 7.37
CA ALA A 452 8.41 -7.84 6.20
C ALA A 452 7.56 -7.89 4.94
N VAL A 453 7.95 -7.13 3.92
CA VAL A 453 7.36 -7.20 2.58
C VAL A 453 8.49 -7.52 1.60
N TYR A 454 8.23 -8.44 0.69
CA TYR A 454 9.17 -8.76 -0.38
C TYR A 454 8.42 -9.17 -1.65
N ARG A 455 9.04 -8.89 -2.81
CA ARG A 455 8.49 -9.33 -4.09
C ARG A 455 8.49 -10.84 -4.14
N SER A 456 7.41 -11.40 -4.64
CA SER A 456 7.23 -12.85 -4.77
C SER A 456 6.44 -13.16 -6.03
N ASP A 457 6.63 -14.35 -6.55
CA ASP A 457 5.90 -14.86 -7.70
C ASP A 457 5.55 -16.32 -7.48
N PHE A 458 4.46 -16.74 -8.06
CA PHE A 458 4.03 -18.14 -8.05
C PHE A 458 3.99 -18.67 -9.49
N SER A 459 5.09 -19.20 -9.96
CA SER A 459 5.15 -19.82 -11.28
C SER A 459 4.46 -21.18 -11.31
N GLY A 460 3.61 -21.42 -12.30
CA GLY A 460 2.95 -22.70 -12.53
C GLY A 460 1.58 -22.87 -11.85
N ARG A 461 1.03 -21.83 -11.24
CA ARG A 461 -0.40 -21.80 -10.89
C ARG A 461 -1.21 -21.76 -12.19
N ILE A 462 -2.26 -22.58 -12.29
CA ILE A 462 -3.19 -22.54 -13.43
C ILE A 462 -4.38 -21.66 -13.11
N SER A 463 -5.06 -21.17 -14.15
CA SER A 463 -6.14 -20.20 -13.97
C SER A 463 -7.33 -20.46 -14.87
N HIS A 464 -8.48 -19.86 -14.51
CA HIS A 464 -9.71 -19.82 -15.30
C HIS A 464 -10.25 -21.21 -15.67
N CYS A 465 -10.12 -22.18 -14.75
CA CYS A 465 -10.67 -23.52 -14.89
C CYS A 465 -12.03 -23.63 -14.15
N GLY A 466 -12.93 -24.42 -14.70
CA GLY A 466 -14.27 -24.53 -14.11
C GLY A 466 -14.88 -25.93 -14.19
N ILE A 467 -15.67 -26.28 -13.15
CA ILE A 467 -16.56 -27.46 -13.14
C ILE A 467 -17.96 -26.96 -12.90
N GLU A 468 -18.90 -27.26 -13.81
CA GLU A 468 -20.22 -26.66 -13.70
C GLU A 468 -21.36 -27.49 -14.27
N ASN A 469 -22.57 -27.24 -13.73
CA ASN A 469 -23.84 -27.72 -14.24
C ASN A 469 -23.94 -29.26 -14.28
N MET A 470 -23.64 -29.98 -13.19
CA MET A 470 -23.73 -31.44 -13.16
C MET A 470 -23.99 -32.00 -11.77
N GLN A 471 -24.47 -33.23 -11.73
CA GLN A 471 -24.49 -34.06 -10.54
C GLN A 471 -23.26 -34.96 -10.50
N ILE A 472 -22.67 -35.14 -9.33
CA ILE A 472 -21.53 -36.03 -9.09
C ILE A 472 -21.91 -36.96 -7.91
N VAL A 473 -21.91 -38.29 -8.11
CA VAL A 473 -22.37 -39.25 -7.13
C VAL A 473 -21.27 -40.27 -6.86
N SER A 474 -20.98 -40.58 -5.60
CA SER A 474 -20.08 -41.65 -5.25
C SER A 474 -20.87 -42.97 -5.03
N GLU A 475 -20.51 -44.05 -5.71
CA GLU A 475 -20.97 -45.40 -5.34
C GLU A 475 -20.36 -45.82 -4.00
N PHE A 476 -21.14 -46.51 -3.18
CA PHE A 476 -20.71 -47.02 -1.88
C PHE A 476 -21.45 -48.31 -1.52
N ASP A 477 -20.99 -49.02 -0.51
CA ASP A 477 -21.65 -50.25 -0.02
C ASP A 477 -22.76 -49.92 0.98
N GLU A 478 -24.01 -50.00 0.51
CA GLU A 478 -25.19 -49.69 1.31
C GLU A 478 -25.46 -50.66 2.45
N SER A 479 -24.78 -51.80 2.49
CA SER A 479 -24.89 -52.77 3.58
C SER A 479 -24.14 -52.31 4.84
N LYS A 480 -23.21 -51.33 4.70
CA LYS A 480 -22.38 -50.82 5.79
C LYS A 480 -23.08 -49.67 6.48
N LYS A 481 -23.57 -49.93 7.69
CA LYS A 481 -24.23 -48.91 8.54
C LYS A 481 -23.66 -48.95 9.94
N ASP A 482 -23.65 -47.77 10.60
CA ASP A 482 -23.36 -47.68 12.02
C ASP A 482 -24.57 -48.10 12.89
N GLY A 483 -24.35 -48.13 14.21
CA GLY A 483 -25.40 -48.51 15.16
C GLY A 483 -26.62 -47.58 15.21
N SER A 484 -26.56 -46.43 14.55
CA SER A 484 -27.67 -45.46 14.39
C SER A 484 -28.35 -45.55 13.04
N GLY A 485 -27.91 -46.49 12.18
CA GLY A 485 -28.49 -46.72 10.84
C GLY A 485 -27.95 -45.80 9.75
N TYR A 486 -26.97 -44.95 10.03
CA TYR A 486 -26.32 -44.13 9.00
C TYR A 486 -25.29 -44.93 8.21
N PHE A 487 -25.20 -44.68 6.90
CA PHE A 487 -24.19 -45.29 6.04
C PHE A 487 -22.79 -44.86 6.47
N ASN A 488 -21.86 -45.79 6.58
CA ASN A 488 -20.50 -45.55 7.09
C ASN A 488 -19.41 -46.28 6.29
N ASP A 489 -19.71 -46.63 5.05
CA ASP A 489 -18.67 -47.13 4.14
C ASP A 489 -17.58 -46.08 3.93
N GLU A 490 -16.33 -46.50 3.85
CA GLU A 490 -15.17 -45.62 3.57
C GLU A 490 -14.35 -46.12 2.38
N ASN A 491 -14.78 -47.23 1.77
CA ASN A 491 -14.07 -47.81 0.64
C ASN A 491 -14.64 -47.33 -0.70
N HIS A 492 -14.80 -46.02 -0.81
CA HIS A 492 -15.33 -45.36 -2.01
C HIS A 492 -14.67 -43.97 -2.20
N SER A 493 -15.14 -43.16 -3.15
CA SER A 493 -14.59 -41.83 -3.46
C SER A 493 -14.74 -40.86 -2.29
N TRP A 494 -13.68 -40.12 -1.99
CA TRP A 494 -13.63 -39.21 -0.86
C TRP A 494 -14.09 -37.81 -1.20
N THR A 495 -13.49 -37.19 -2.21
CA THR A 495 -13.79 -35.81 -2.58
C THR A 495 -14.24 -35.73 -4.04
N ALA A 496 -15.29 -34.99 -4.31
CA ALA A 496 -15.77 -34.78 -5.67
C ALA A 496 -14.79 -33.95 -6.49
N ILE A 497 -14.38 -32.78 -5.98
CA ILE A 497 -13.52 -31.80 -6.70
C ILE A 497 -12.41 -31.29 -5.78
N ASP A 498 -11.18 -31.40 -6.23
CA ASP A 498 -9.97 -30.90 -5.56
C ASP A 498 -9.33 -29.79 -6.42
N ILE A 499 -9.13 -28.60 -5.84
CA ILE A 499 -8.49 -27.46 -6.49
C ILE A 499 -7.20 -27.12 -5.76
N THR A 500 -6.08 -27.26 -6.45
CA THR A 500 -4.74 -26.99 -5.89
C THR A 500 -3.92 -26.13 -6.82
N LYS A 501 -3.24 -25.13 -6.25
CA LYS A 501 -2.37 -24.22 -7.03
C LYS A 501 -3.08 -23.69 -8.29
N ALA A 502 -4.31 -23.23 -8.09
CA ALA A 502 -5.13 -22.65 -9.14
C ALA A 502 -5.67 -21.29 -8.68
N GLU A 503 -5.88 -20.40 -9.63
CA GLU A 503 -6.46 -19.08 -9.36
C GLU A 503 -7.59 -18.78 -10.33
N HIS A 504 -8.47 -17.85 -9.94
CA HIS A 504 -9.61 -17.42 -10.78
C HIS A 504 -10.38 -18.62 -11.36
N SER A 505 -10.56 -19.67 -10.56
CA SER A 505 -11.23 -20.89 -10.96
C SER A 505 -12.54 -21.08 -10.20
N TRP A 506 -13.42 -21.96 -10.68
CA TRP A 506 -14.75 -22.05 -10.08
C TRP A 506 -15.36 -23.45 -10.08
N ILE A 507 -16.29 -23.66 -9.14
CA ILE A 507 -17.28 -24.74 -9.13
C ILE A 507 -18.65 -24.05 -9.08
N ARG A 508 -19.51 -24.29 -10.08
CA ARG A 508 -20.81 -23.63 -10.18
C ARG A 508 -21.91 -24.62 -10.50
N ASN A 509 -23.03 -24.53 -9.74
CA ASN A 509 -24.23 -25.35 -9.96
C ASN A 509 -23.92 -26.86 -10.05
N VAL A 510 -23.19 -27.36 -9.03
CA VAL A 510 -22.80 -28.76 -8.89
C VAL A 510 -23.47 -29.37 -7.65
N THR A 511 -24.12 -30.53 -7.81
CA THR A 511 -24.65 -31.31 -6.69
C THR A 511 -23.78 -32.55 -6.50
N SER A 512 -23.11 -32.69 -5.37
CA SER A 512 -22.41 -33.92 -4.98
C SER A 512 -23.21 -34.73 -3.98
N ARG A 513 -23.14 -36.06 -4.08
CA ARG A 513 -23.78 -37.00 -3.13
C ARG A 513 -22.86 -38.14 -2.73
N TYR A 514 -22.97 -38.54 -1.48
CA TYR A 514 -22.40 -39.76 -0.89
C TYR A 514 -20.87 -39.79 -0.79
N PHE A 515 -20.17 -38.67 -0.97
CA PHE A 515 -18.73 -38.64 -0.81
C PHE A 515 -18.35 -38.79 0.67
N ALA A 516 -17.21 -39.46 0.93
CA ALA A 516 -16.76 -39.67 2.29
C ALA A 516 -16.18 -38.40 2.94
N TYR A 517 -15.72 -37.46 2.13
CA TYR A 517 -15.21 -36.19 2.59
C TYR A 517 -16.15 -35.05 2.22
N GLY A 518 -16.24 -34.63 0.96
CA GLY A 518 -17.11 -33.52 0.58
C GLY A 518 -17.09 -33.20 -0.90
N LEU A 519 -17.72 -32.04 -1.22
CA LEU A 519 -17.78 -31.57 -2.60
C LEU A 519 -16.48 -30.92 -3.02
N ALA A 520 -15.93 -30.01 -2.22
CA ALA A 520 -14.81 -29.17 -2.64
C ALA A 520 -13.70 -29.11 -1.59
N GLU A 521 -12.49 -29.42 -2.01
CA GLU A 521 -11.24 -29.09 -1.31
C GLU A 521 -10.52 -28.00 -2.11
N ILE A 522 -10.38 -26.78 -1.55
CA ILE A 522 -9.60 -25.68 -2.12
C ILE A 522 -8.37 -25.51 -1.26
N ARG A 523 -7.18 -25.76 -1.83
CA ARG A 523 -5.98 -25.87 -1.00
C ARG A 523 -4.69 -25.54 -1.74
N SER A 524 -3.56 -25.64 -1.03
CA SER A 524 -2.20 -25.56 -1.59
C SER A 524 -1.95 -24.29 -2.39
N LYS A 525 -2.14 -23.12 -1.77
CA LYS A 525 -1.91 -21.80 -2.37
C LYS A 525 -2.82 -21.47 -3.57
N SER A 526 -4.05 -22.03 -3.57
CA SER A 526 -5.07 -21.55 -4.51
C SER A 526 -5.56 -20.17 -4.11
N LEU A 527 -5.89 -19.31 -5.10
CA LEU A 527 -6.35 -17.93 -4.92
C LEU A 527 -7.63 -17.66 -5.72
N PHE A 528 -8.49 -16.81 -5.23
CA PHE A 528 -9.64 -16.28 -5.96
C PHE A 528 -10.54 -17.36 -6.57
N VAL A 529 -10.76 -18.45 -5.82
CA VAL A 529 -11.66 -19.55 -6.23
C VAL A 529 -13.07 -19.28 -5.75
N THR A 530 -14.06 -19.49 -6.62
CA THR A 530 -15.49 -19.39 -6.26
C THR A 530 -16.15 -20.78 -6.30
N VAL A 531 -16.89 -21.13 -5.23
CA VAL A 531 -17.88 -22.21 -5.20
C VAL A 531 -19.25 -21.58 -5.06
N LYS A 532 -20.13 -21.74 -6.06
CA LYS A 532 -21.40 -21.02 -6.13
C LYS A 532 -22.55 -21.95 -6.55
N ASP A 533 -23.74 -21.77 -5.93
CA ASP A 533 -24.96 -22.50 -6.25
C ASP A 533 -24.79 -24.02 -6.17
N CYS A 534 -23.98 -24.49 -5.20
CA CYS A 534 -23.59 -25.89 -5.09
C CYS A 534 -24.26 -26.60 -3.91
N LYS A 535 -24.42 -27.93 -4.03
CA LYS A 535 -24.97 -28.78 -2.96
C LYS A 535 -24.05 -29.93 -2.64
N CYS A 536 -23.70 -30.12 -1.35
CA CYS A 536 -22.99 -31.28 -0.83
C CYS A 536 -23.91 -32.08 0.07
N LEU A 537 -24.43 -33.18 -0.43
CA LEU A 537 -25.56 -33.86 0.21
C LEU A 537 -25.19 -35.30 0.60
N ASP A 538 -25.74 -35.71 1.75
CA ASP A 538 -25.83 -37.13 2.18
C ASP A 538 -24.46 -37.83 2.24
N GLY A 539 -23.46 -37.18 2.83
CA GLY A 539 -22.11 -37.72 2.97
C GLY A 539 -22.10 -39.12 3.65
N VAL A 540 -21.28 -40.02 3.15
CA VAL A 540 -21.18 -41.39 3.60
C VAL A 540 -19.78 -41.70 4.13
N ALA A 541 -19.64 -41.74 5.44
CA ALA A 541 -18.41 -42.15 6.15
C ALA A 541 -18.68 -42.33 7.64
N LYS A 542 -17.69 -42.83 8.38
CA LYS A 542 -17.71 -42.74 9.85
C LYS A 542 -17.75 -41.33 10.31
N ARG A 543 -18.59 -40.99 11.30
CA ARG A 543 -18.75 -39.67 11.87
C ARG A 543 -17.64 -39.35 12.87
N THR A 544 -16.41 -39.39 12.42
CA THR A 544 -15.20 -39.15 13.23
C THR A 544 -14.12 -38.40 12.45
N GLY A 545 -12.97 -38.14 13.03
CA GLY A 545 -11.89 -37.32 12.50
C GLY A 545 -11.57 -37.51 11.01
N GLY A 546 -11.30 -36.40 10.28
CA GLY A 546 -10.88 -36.39 8.89
C GLY A 546 -11.95 -36.77 7.84
N ARG A 547 -13.25 -36.66 8.16
CA ARG A 547 -14.35 -37.07 7.28
C ARG A 547 -15.49 -36.05 7.30
N LEU A 548 -16.28 -36.02 6.22
CA LEU A 548 -17.52 -35.27 6.08
C LEU A 548 -17.28 -33.75 6.25
N TYR A 549 -16.34 -33.24 5.47
CA TYR A 549 -16.04 -31.79 5.36
C TYR A 549 -16.62 -31.27 4.04
N SER A 550 -17.79 -30.64 4.10
CA SER A 550 -18.57 -30.32 2.90
C SER A 550 -17.86 -29.38 1.93
N PHE A 551 -17.32 -28.25 2.45
CA PHE A 551 -16.50 -27.31 1.74
C PHE A 551 -15.29 -26.95 2.58
N LEU A 552 -14.10 -27.23 2.08
CA LEU A 552 -12.83 -26.96 2.77
C LEU A 552 -12.02 -25.92 2.02
N ILE A 553 -11.58 -24.86 2.72
CA ILE A 553 -10.54 -23.93 2.29
C ILE A 553 -9.34 -24.13 3.22
N SER A 554 -8.20 -24.64 2.70
CA SER A 554 -7.01 -24.93 3.49
C SER A 554 -5.74 -24.50 2.77
N ASP A 555 -4.92 -23.65 3.41
CA ASP A 555 -3.73 -23.06 2.77
C ASP A 555 -4.06 -22.39 1.41
N ALA A 556 -5.20 -21.68 1.37
CA ALA A 556 -5.73 -20.95 0.22
C ALA A 556 -6.28 -19.60 0.71
N SER A 557 -6.32 -18.60 -0.17
CA SER A 557 -6.69 -17.25 0.16
C SER A 557 -7.61 -16.63 -0.89
N ALA A 558 -8.34 -15.58 -0.49
CA ALA A 558 -9.28 -14.87 -1.35
C ALA A 558 -10.33 -15.80 -2.00
N CYS A 559 -10.76 -16.86 -1.29
CA CYS A 559 -11.75 -17.84 -1.79
C CYS A 559 -13.16 -17.49 -1.30
N LEU A 560 -14.15 -17.81 -2.11
CA LEU A 560 -15.56 -17.51 -1.88
C LEU A 560 -16.42 -18.78 -2.06
N VAL A 561 -17.16 -19.15 -1.01
CA VAL A 561 -18.22 -20.16 -1.08
C VAL A 561 -19.55 -19.46 -0.83
N ARG A 562 -20.45 -19.45 -1.81
CA ARG A 562 -21.69 -18.70 -1.74
C ARG A 562 -22.91 -19.45 -2.27
N ASP A 563 -24.04 -19.15 -1.66
CA ASP A 563 -25.35 -19.63 -2.10
C ASP A 563 -25.39 -21.17 -2.19
N CYS A 564 -24.81 -21.86 -1.19
CA CYS A 564 -24.63 -23.31 -1.17
C CYS A 564 -25.49 -24.01 -0.10
N GLU A 565 -25.65 -25.31 -0.23
CA GLU A 565 -26.39 -26.16 0.70
C GLU A 565 -25.59 -27.41 1.07
N THR A 566 -25.64 -27.83 2.35
CA THR A 566 -25.06 -29.08 2.79
C THR A 566 -26.05 -29.92 3.58
N SER A 567 -25.92 -31.23 3.52
CA SER A 567 -26.61 -32.14 4.43
C SER A 567 -25.73 -33.30 4.87
N HIS A 568 -25.92 -33.70 6.14
CA HIS A 568 -25.19 -34.79 6.77
C HIS A 568 -23.64 -34.59 6.80
N GLY A 569 -23.19 -33.34 6.73
CA GLY A 569 -21.80 -32.98 7.00
C GLY A 569 -21.44 -33.13 8.48
N ARG A 570 -20.18 -33.37 8.78
CA ARG A 570 -19.65 -33.32 10.15
C ARG A 570 -18.99 -31.98 10.42
N HIS A 571 -18.31 -31.45 9.45
CA HIS A 571 -17.78 -30.08 9.45
C HIS A 571 -18.14 -29.40 8.15
N ASP A 572 -18.93 -28.36 8.25
CA ASP A 572 -19.39 -27.59 7.11
C ASP A 572 -18.72 -26.19 7.13
N CYS A 573 -18.51 -25.56 5.99
CA CYS A 573 -17.84 -24.27 5.89
C CYS A 573 -16.51 -24.23 6.65
N VAL A 574 -15.59 -25.12 6.25
CA VAL A 574 -14.38 -25.41 7.03
C VAL A 574 -13.20 -24.61 6.54
N THR A 575 -12.45 -24.00 7.44
CA THR A 575 -11.11 -23.50 7.14
C THR A 575 -10.05 -24.35 7.85
N GLY A 576 -8.96 -24.62 7.11
CA GLY A 576 -7.88 -25.48 7.58
C GLY A 576 -6.70 -24.71 8.18
N SER A 577 -5.63 -25.45 8.45
CA SER A 577 -4.43 -24.96 9.12
C SER A 577 -3.77 -23.79 8.39
N LYS A 578 -3.44 -22.74 9.13
CA LYS A 578 -2.62 -21.58 8.70
C LYS A 578 -3.11 -20.90 7.41
N GLY A 579 -4.38 -21.05 7.10
CA GLY A 579 -5.00 -20.31 6.00
C GLY A 579 -4.94 -18.81 6.28
N VAL A 580 -4.52 -18.03 5.31
CA VAL A 580 -4.47 -16.59 5.40
C VAL A 580 -5.58 -15.99 4.54
N GLY A 581 -6.50 -15.26 5.18
CA GLY A 581 -7.62 -14.63 4.49
C GLY A 581 -7.21 -13.45 3.57
N PRO A 582 -8.25 -12.78 3.03
CA PRO A 582 -9.67 -13.01 3.32
C PRO A 582 -10.20 -14.30 2.70
N ASN A 583 -11.10 -14.99 3.41
CA ASN A 583 -11.92 -16.06 2.85
C ASN A 583 -13.38 -15.83 3.30
N VAL A 584 -14.34 -16.20 2.48
CA VAL A 584 -15.75 -15.91 2.75
C VAL A 584 -16.63 -17.14 2.49
N PHE A 585 -17.49 -17.43 3.46
CA PHE A 585 -18.67 -18.28 3.29
C PHE A 585 -19.90 -17.39 3.45
N VAL A 586 -20.77 -17.32 2.43
CA VAL A 586 -21.96 -16.46 2.47
C VAL A 586 -23.19 -17.22 1.98
N ASN A 587 -24.32 -17.05 2.67
CA ASN A 587 -25.60 -17.67 2.36
C ASN A 587 -25.52 -19.22 2.24
N VAL A 588 -24.87 -19.89 3.20
CA VAL A 588 -24.80 -21.37 3.19
C VAL A 588 -25.82 -21.95 4.16
N LYS A 589 -26.63 -22.89 3.66
CA LYS A 589 -27.60 -23.65 4.45
C LYS A 589 -27.03 -25.01 4.83
N ILE A 590 -27.01 -25.31 6.12
CA ILE A 590 -26.48 -26.54 6.69
C ILE A 590 -27.61 -27.29 7.38
N ARG A 591 -27.87 -28.54 6.98
CA ARG A 591 -28.96 -29.36 7.51
C ARG A 591 -28.48 -30.75 7.92
N ASN A 592 -29.07 -31.28 8.98
CA ASN A 592 -28.72 -32.57 9.56
C ASN A 592 -27.21 -32.63 9.92
N SER A 593 -26.64 -31.52 10.40
CA SER A 593 -25.22 -31.44 10.75
C SER A 593 -24.88 -32.40 11.90
N HIS A 594 -23.76 -33.09 11.77
CA HIS A 594 -23.28 -34.03 12.77
C HIS A 594 -22.34 -33.41 13.80
N ALA A 595 -21.80 -32.21 13.55
CA ALA A 595 -20.97 -31.49 14.51
C ALA A 595 -21.03 -29.97 14.31
N ASP A 596 -20.03 -29.35 13.67
CA ASP A 596 -19.89 -27.89 13.63
C ASP A 596 -19.46 -27.33 12.29
N ALA A 597 -19.81 -26.09 12.03
CA ALA A 597 -19.18 -25.25 11.03
C ALA A 597 -18.15 -24.32 11.70
N GLY A 598 -17.18 -23.83 10.92
CA GLY A 598 -16.18 -22.89 11.41
C GLY A 598 -14.73 -23.30 11.15
N PRO A 599 -13.76 -22.57 11.71
CA PRO A 599 -12.35 -22.89 11.59
C PRO A 599 -12.06 -24.21 12.33
N HIS A 600 -11.29 -25.09 11.68
CA HIS A 600 -11.09 -26.42 12.24
C HIS A 600 -9.82 -26.55 13.05
N GLN A 601 -8.68 -25.97 12.61
CA GLN A 601 -7.41 -26.16 13.27
C GLN A 601 -6.37 -25.08 12.95
N ARG A 602 -5.48 -24.86 13.92
CA ARG A 602 -4.15 -24.27 13.76
C ARG A 602 -4.12 -22.93 13.06
N TRP A 603 -4.73 -21.95 13.72
CA TRP A 603 -4.55 -20.53 13.38
C TRP A 603 -4.96 -20.17 11.95
N ASN A 604 -6.18 -20.48 11.56
CA ASN A 604 -6.75 -19.90 10.36
C ASN A 604 -7.06 -18.42 10.59
N VAL A 605 -6.70 -17.54 9.67
CA VAL A 605 -6.79 -16.09 9.86
C VAL A 605 -7.76 -15.44 8.88
N GLY A 606 -8.67 -14.62 9.40
CA GLY A 606 -9.46 -13.69 8.59
C GLY A 606 -10.50 -14.38 7.69
N THR A 607 -11.47 -15.06 8.29
CA THR A 607 -12.63 -15.61 7.57
C THR A 607 -13.91 -14.92 7.99
N LEU A 608 -14.73 -14.61 7.00
CA LEU A 608 -16.10 -14.15 7.18
C LEU A 608 -17.09 -15.30 6.97
N TYR A 609 -17.93 -15.53 7.96
CA TYR A 609 -19.11 -16.40 7.91
C TYR A 609 -20.34 -15.48 7.89
N ASP A 610 -20.96 -15.31 6.73
CA ASP A 610 -22.01 -14.33 6.48
C ASP A 610 -23.32 -15.04 6.17
N ASN A 611 -24.34 -14.85 6.97
CA ASN A 611 -25.64 -15.50 6.82
C ASN A 611 -25.56 -17.04 6.73
N ILE A 612 -24.73 -17.66 7.57
CA ILE A 612 -24.75 -19.12 7.69
C ILE A 612 -25.99 -19.54 8.48
N ASP A 613 -26.80 -20.44 7.90
CA ASP A 613 -28.01 -20.96 8.52
C ASP A 613 -27.85 -22.46 8.78
N SER A 614 -27.51 -22.82 10.04
CA SER A 614 -27.17 -24.17 10.46
C SER A 614 -28.14 -24.69 11.53
N ASP A 615 -28.59 -25.94 11.39
CA ASP A 615 -29.26 -26.69 12.45
C ASP A 615 -28.29 -27.32 13.47
N GLY A 616 -26.97 -27.28 13.16
CA GLY A 616 -25.88 -27.66 14.06
C GLY A 616 -25.23 -26.47 14.75
N ASP A 617 -23.98 -26.61 15.13
CA ASP A 617 -23.20 -25.61 15.84
C ASP A 617 -22.31 -24.79 14.90
N ILE A 618 -21.96 -23.55 15.31
CA ILE A 618 -20.87 -22.78 14.72
C ILE A 618 -19.85 -22.51 15.83
N LEU A 619 -18.62 -23.02 15.66
CA LEU A 619 -17.61 -23.01 16.73
C LEU A 619 -16.29 -22.35 16.27
N VAL A 620 -16.00 -21.19 16.83
CA VAL A 620 -14.70 -20.53 16.77
C VAL A 620 -14.05 -20.65 18.14
N GLN A 621 -13.21 -21.69 18.34
CA GLN A 621 -12.72 -22.08 19.64
C GLN A 621 -11.27 -22.53 19.65
N ASP A 622 -10.66 -22.55 20.81
CA ASP A 622 -9.45 -23.33 21.07
C ASP A 622 -9.82 -24.80 21.16
N ARG A 623 -9.24 -25.63 20.31
CA ARG A 623 -9.45 -27.07 20.21
C ARG A 623 -8.37 -27.86 20.93
N GLY A 624 -7.43 -27.20 21.61
CA GLY A 624 -6.41 -27.76 22.48
C GLY A 624 -5.68 -28.96 21.86
N ASP A 625 -5.69 -30.07 22.57
CA ASP A 625 -5.03 -31.33 22.20
C ASP A 625 -5.82 -32.20 21.19
N TRP A 626 -7.00 -31.77 20.73
CA TRP A 626 -7.73 -32.50 19.71
C TRP A 626 -6.89 -32.76 18.46
N GLY A 627 -7.05 -33.93 17.88
CA GLY A 627 -6.24 -34.41 16.77
C GLY A 627 -4.76 -34.52 17.18
N THR A 628 -3.90 -33.71 16.59
CA THR A 628 -2.46 -33.67 16.89
C THR A 628 -2.01 -32.31 17.43
N GLY A 629 -2.83 -31.68 18.29
CA GLY A 629 -2.59 -30.35 18.79
C GLY A 629 -3.19 -29.25 17.91
N HIS A 630 -4.52 -29.24 17.79
CA HIS A 630 -5.22 -28.24 16.98
C HIS A 630 -5.07 -26.83 17.50
N GLY A 631 -5.08 -26.66 18.82
CA GLY A 631 -4.93 -25.36 19.47
C GLY A 631 -5.99 -24.36 19.03
N TRP A 632 -5.66 -23.10 19.01
CA TRP A 632 -6.52 -22.03 18.49
C TRP A 632 -6.86 -22.29 17.03
N ALA A 633 -8.14 -22.59 16.74
CA ALA A 633 -8.59 -22.91 15.40
C ALA A 633 -8.61 -21.70 14.48
N GLY A 634 -9.08 -20.56 14.98
CA GLY A 634 -9.26 -19.34 14.20
C GLY A 634 -8.83 -18.05 14.91
N ALA A 635 -8.38 -17.09 14.13
CA ALA A 635 -8.00 -15.75 14.53
C ALA A 635 -8.63 -14.72 13.60
N ASN A 636 -9.19 -13.64 14.15
CA ASN A 636 -9.91 -12.60 13.41
C ASN A 636 -10.99 -13.20 12.50
N GLN A 637 -11.83 -14.04 13.11
CA GLN A 637 -12.99 -14.66 12.47
C GLN A 637 -14.23 -13.79 12.73
N TYR A 638 -15.07 -13.61 11.74
CA TYR A 638 -16.25 -12.78 11.81
C TYR A 638 -17.50 -13.60 11.45
N LEU A 639 -18.43 -13.73 12.40
CA LEU A 639 -19.75 -14.27 12.16
C LEU A 639 -20.72 -13.10 12.01
N TRP A 640 -21.38 -13.00 10.85
CA TRP A 640 -22.31 -11.92 10.54
C TRP A 640 -23.71 -12.47 10.27
N ASN A 641 -24.69 -12.11 11.06
CA ASN A 641 -26.09 -12.54 10.94
C ASN A 641 -26.27 -14.08 10.85
N CYS A 642 -25.35 -14.86 11.42
CA CYS A 642 -25.43 -16.32 11.40
C CYS A 642 -26.55 -16.84 12.29
N THR A 643 -27.15 -17.98 11.92
CA THR A 643 -28.11 -18.72 12.75
C THR A 643 -27.58 -20.14 12.98
N ALA A 644 -27.54 -20.56 14.25
CA ALA A 644 -27.06 -21.89 14.62
C ALA A 644 -27.74 -22.39 15.91
N LYS A 645 -27.67 -23.69 16.16
CA LYS A 645 -28.15 -24.26 17.44
C LYS A 645 -27.36 -23.69 18.60
N ARG A 646 -26.03 -23.78 18.52
CA ARG A 646 -25.11 -23.18 19.48
C ARG A 646 -24.03 -22.39 18.73
N ILE A 647 -23.59 -21.31 19.32
CA ILE A 647 -22.49 -20.49 18.81
C ILE A 647 -21.43 -20.35 19.91
N CYS A 648 -20.19 -20.68 19.57
CA CYS A 648 -19.03 -20.42 20.39
C CYS A 648 -18.09 -19.49 19.65
N VAL A 649 -17.73 -18.39 20.30
CA VAL A 649 -16.68 -17.50 19.82
C VAL A 649 -15.76 -17.21 20.99
N GLN A 650 -14.54 -17.74 20.92
CA GLN A 650 -13.47 -17.49 21.90
C GLN A 650 -12.41 -16.57 21.28
N THR A 651 -11.79 -15.73 22.08
CA THR A 651 -10.70 -14.85 21.65
C THR A 651 -9.36 -15.41 22.13
N PRO A 652 -8.34 -15.49 21.25
CA PRO A 652 -6.99 -15.83 21.65
C PRO A 652 -6.42 -14.85 22.68
N TRP A 653 -5.45 -15.28 23.47
CA TRP A 653 -4.84 -14.50 24.54
C TRP A 653 -4.16 -13.23 24.03
N VAL A 654 -3.61 -13.27 22.81
CA VAL A 654 -2.87 -12.16 22.20
C VAL A 654 -3.10 -12.12 20.67
N SER A 655 -2.86 -10.97 20.08
CA SER A 655 -2.72 -10.71 18.64
C SER A 655 -3.97 -10.89 17.78
N ALA A 656 -5.09 -11.33 18.33
CA ALA A 656 -6.31 -11.54 17.55
C ALA A 656 -7.56 -11.42 18.40
N LYS A 657 -8.67 -11.12 17.73
CA LYS A 657 -10.02 -11.19 18.29
C LYS A 657 -10.93 -11.96 17.34
N ASN A 658 -11.97 -12.56 17.87
CA ASN A 658 -13.02 -13.21 17.09
C ASN A 658 -14.37 -12.59 17.43
N TYR A 659 -15.27 -12.49 16.47
CA TYR A 659 -16.48 -11.69 16.54
C TYR A 659 -17.74 -12.50 16.19
N SER A 660 -18.81 -12.27 16.95
CA SER A 660 -20.18 -12.70 16.62
C SER A 660 -21.08 -11.48 16.58
N ILE A 661 -21.57 -11.12 15.39
CA ILE A 661 -22.30 -9.89 15.11
C ILE A 661 -23.67 -10.24 14.55
N GLY A 662 -24.75 -9.84 15.23
CA GLY A 662 -26.11 -10.08 14.78
C GLY A 662 -26.55 -11.55 14.79
N SER A 663 -25.76 -12.45 15.34
CA SER A 663 -25.97 -13.89 15.22
C SER A 663 -27.01 -14.42 16.21
N LYS A 664 -27.73 -15.47 15.82
CA LYS A 664 -28.81 -16.11 16.57
C LYS A 664 -28.44 -17.55 16.91
N GLY A 665 -28.46 -17.87 18.19
CA GLY A 665 -28.13 -19.21 18.70
C GLY A 665 -27.83 -19.16 20.19
N THR A 666 -27.79 -20.34 20.81
CA THR A 666 -27.40 -20.41 22.23
C THR A 666 -25.89 -20.17 22.36
N LYS A 667 -25.49 -19.16 23.11
CA LYS A 667 -24.09 -18.90 23.43
C LYS A 667 -23.48 -20.11 24.14
N SER A 668 -22.35 -20.56 23.67
CA SER A 668 -21.61 -21.73 24.20
C SER A 668 -20.17 -21.34 24.55
N ARG A 669 -19.61 -22.00 25.54
CA ARG A 669 -18.18 -21.85 25.88
C ARG A 669 -17.27 -22.82 25.10
N GLY A 670 -17.79 -23.46 24.07
CA GLY A 670 -17.09 -24.46 23.28
C GLY A 670 -17.39 -25.90 23.70
N THR A 671 -16.79 -26.82 22.97
CA THR A 671 -16.98 -28.26 23.17
C THR A 671 -15.72 -28.97 23.69
N HIS A 672 -14.58 -28.28 23.69
CA HIS A 672 -13.34 -28.73 24.33
C HIS A 672 -13.36 -28.36 25.83
N ASN A 673 -12.58 -29.04 26.63
CA ASN A 673 -12.50 -28.82 28.08
C ASN A 673 -11.87 -27.47 28.49
N ASN A 674 -11.53 -26.64 27.55
CA ASN A 674 -10.94 -25.31 27.75
C ASN A 674 -12.00 -24.27 28.17
N THR A 675 -12.46 -24.34 29.40
CA THR A 675 -13.52 -23.47 29.93
C THR A 675 -13.02 -22.11 30.40
N ASP A 676 -11.71 -21.91 30.48
CA ASP A 676 -11.04 -20.68 30.93
C ASP A 676 -10.72 -19.71 29.79
N ARG A 677 -11.01 -20.08 28.55
CA ARG A 677 -10.74 -19.24 27.36
C ARG A 677 -11.58 -17.97 27.38
N PRO A 678 -10.99 -16.81 27.06
CA PRO A 678 -11.76 -15.58 26.95
C PRO A 678 -12.85 -15.68 25.90
N ASP A 679 -14.02 -15.09 26.21
CA ASP A 679 -15.05 -14.91 25.20
C ASP A 679 -14.55 -13.97 24.07
N GLY A 680 -15.03 -14.21 22.86
CA GLY A 680 -14.91 -13.25 21.77
C GLY A 680 -15.86 -12.06 21.94
N GLU A 681 -15.85 -11.20 20.95
CA GLU A 681 -16.71 -10.01 20.95
C GLU A 681 -18.11 -10.38 20.44
N TRP A 682 -19.14 -10.01 21.21
CA TRP A 682 -20.53 -10.28 20.93
C TRP A 682 -21.29 -8.97 20.73
N ILE A 683 -21.76 -8.72 19.51
CA ILE A 683 -22.47 -7.48 19.15
C ILE A 683 -23.88 -7.85 18.69
N GLU A 684 -24.89 -7.23 19.27
CA GLU A 684 -26.31 -7.41 18.92
C GLU A 684 -26.75 -8.90 18.86
N GLN A 685 -26.27 -9.72 19.79
CA GLN A 685 -26.64 -11.15 19.86
C GLN A 685 -28.16 -11.35 19.87
N GLY A 686 -28.66 -12.26 19.04
CA GLY A 686 -30.07 -12.58 18.92
C GLY A 686 -30.88 -11.62 18.03
N LYS A 687 -30.26 -10.56 17.51
CA LYS A 687 -30.89 -9.58 16.62
C LYS A 687 -30.14 -9.55 15.30
N THR A 688 -30.87 -9.45 14.20
CA THR A 688 -30.24 -9.23 12.89
C THR A 688 -29.74 -7.78 12.78
N VAL A 689 -28.52 -7.60 12.29
CA VAL A 689 -27.93 -6.29 12.05
C VAL A 689 -27.99 -5.92 10.56
N SER A 690 -27.84 -4.62 10.27
CA SER A 690 -27.65 -4.11 8.91
C SER A 690 -26.16 -3.80 8.71
N PRO A 691 -25.61 -4.05 7.50
CA PRO A 691 -26.28 -4.61 6.32
C PRO A 691 -26.67 -6.08 6.48
N ALA A 692 -27.65 -6.54 5.69
CA ALA A 692 -28.13 -7.92 5.76
C ALA A 692 -27.02 -8.94 5.45
N SER A 693 -26.15 -8.63 4.50
CA SER A 693 -24.88 -9.34 4.23
C SER A 693 -23.74 -8.33 4.26
N LEU A 694 -22.73 -8.63 5.04
CA LEU A 694 -21.51 -7.82 5.11
C LEU A 694 -20.75 -7.89 3.79
N PHE A 695 -20.58 -9.11 3.26
CA PHE A 695 -19.86 -9.34 2.00
C PHE A 695 -20.46 -8.54 0.85
N GLU A 696 -21.79 -8.63 0.64
CA GLU A 696 -22.45 -7.93 -0.47
C GLU A 696 -22.36 -6.40 -0.33
N ALA A 697 -22.53 -5.88 0.89
CA ALA A 697 -22.42 -4.45 1.14
C ALA A 697 -20.99 -3.91 0.93
N GLN A 698 -19.98 -4.68 1.36
CA GLN A 698 -18.58 -4.31 1.13
C GLN A 698 -18.23 -4.39 -0.36
N LEU A 699 -18.73 -5.40 -1.09
CA LEU A 699 -18.50 -5.55 -2.53
C LEU A 699 -19.10 -4.37 -3.30
N ASP A 700 -20.35 -4.02 -3.04
CA ASP A 700 -21.02 -2.88 -3.66
C ASP A 700 -20.28 -1.56 -3.34
N LEU A 701 -19.88 -1.36 -2.09
CA LEU A 701 -19.12 -0.18 -1.68
C LEU A 701 -17.73 -0.11 -2.35
N ARG A 702 -17.03 -1.24 -2.47
CA ARG A 702 -15.72 -1.31 -3.14
C ARG A 702 -15.84 -0.97 -4.62
N ILE A 703 -16.81 -1.55 -5.33
CA ILE A 703 -17.06 -1.29 -6.75
C ILE A 703 -17.42 0.19 -6.96
N ARG A 704 -18.39 0.72 -6.19
CA ARG A 704 -18.80 2.13 -6.29
C ARG A 704 -17.69 3.12 -5.95
N SER A 705 -16.76 2.74 -5.09
CA SER A 705 -15.59 3.57 -4.77
C SER A 705 -14.44 3.48 -5.80
N GLY A 706 -14.63 2.69 -6.88
CA GLY A 706 -13.65 2.52 -7.95
C GLY A 706 -12.43 1.67 -7.57
N ARG A 707 -12.46 0.96 -6.44
CA ARG A 707 -11.40 0.03 -6.02
C ARG A 707 -11.58 -1.30 -6.73
N MET A 708 -11.25 -1.33 -8.02
CA MET A 708 -11.30 -2.51 -8.88
C MET A 708 -9.89 -2.85 -9.34
N TYR A 709 -9.50 -4.11 -9.21
CA TYR A 709 -8.12 -4.57 -9.40
C TYR A 709 -7.94 -5.49 -10.62
N HIS A 710 -9.04 -6.06 -11.13
CA HIS A 710 -9.03 -7.02 -12.23
C HIS A 710 -9.62 -6.48 -13.55
N VAL A 711 -10.43 -5.44 -13.50
CA VAL A 711 -11.13 -4.89 -14.69
C VAL A 711 -10.32 -3.77 -15.36
N GLN A 712 -9.40 -3.12 -14.64
CA GLN A 712 -8.63 -1.96 -15.12
C GLN A 712 -7.29 -2.34 -15.78
N LYS A 713 -6.99 -3.62 -15.95
CA LYS A 713 -5.72 -4.09 -16.55
C LYS A 713 -5.90 -4.60 -17.97
#